data_0bec07cf0aac97ecb383682d5d8d1f0c
#
_entry.id   0bec07cf0aac97ecb383682d5d8d1f0c
#
_cell.length_a   1.000
_cell.length_b   1.000
_cell.length_c   1.000
_cell.angle_alpha   90.00
_cell.angle_beta   90.00
_cell.angle_gamma   90.00
#
_symmetry.space_group_name_H-M   'P 1'
#
loop_
_entity.id
_entity.type
_entity.pdbx_description
1 polymer ?
#
loop_
_entity_poly.entity_id
_entity_poly.type
_entity_poly.pdbx_seq_one_letter_code
_entity_poly.pdbx_strand_id
1 'polypeptide(L)'
;MIQTMSEAGPTFEGAGDGALPETIAALARVSWNYWWSWNPDGASVFRDLDQEVWDACEHNPRRLLRVISQNSLMRMATDPVYIARVRRLAEGFDAYMNAGAQTWAAAHAREITRERPVAYFCAEFGVHHSLPLYSGGLGILAGDHLKSASDLGLPLVAVGLLYHHGYFRQRLRRDGWQEETYSTINVADLPLRLVRDDEGEPVLVELEMRGRTVRVRAWRVDVGRVPLYLLDTNVEGNDEIDRFISGHLYGGDRETRCVQEMVLGLGGVRLLRRLGIEPHVFHLNEGHSAFLTLELARERTERGENFAEAARAVRHVCAFTTHTPVAAGHDEFVAPLIERCFGEDYWRQLRLTREEFLGLGRVHAADESELFGLTPLALRMCRSSNGVSRKHGEVSRELWNKMWPERRVDEVPIQYVTNGVHAPTWVSPLLRALFEEHVGGDWTRVLHDAGAWAAAVELIPDEELWKARRLMKRRLVAFVRDRVYRARLQQHEAAAYAESALSMFDDDALTIGFARRVAAYKRWGLLLSDPARLRRIILDASRPVQFVFAGKAHPQDQGAKLILQQLALWELDAEVSRRAVFLQDYDQEVARQLVQAVDVWLNVPRRPLEASGTSGEKVALNGGLNLSVLDGWWLEGYDGRNGWAVGEDVLGETTEESDARDAESLYHLLETEVVPAFYERDEAGLPHRWIEMTRHAIRTLAPAFNSDRMVRDYTERIYLGERRGTND
;
A
#
# COMPACT_ATOMS: atom_id res chain seq x y z
N MET A 1 26.67 -18.35 -16.81
CA MET A 1 27.57 -18.42 -15.65
C MET A 1 27.39 -17.08 -14.95
N ILE A 2 26.54 -17.02 -13.93
CA ILE A 2 26.30 -15.79 -13.17
C ILE A 2 27.46 -15.69 -12.19
N GLN A 3 28.40 -14.83 -12.49
CA GLN A 3 29.43 -14.46 -11.49
C GLN A 3 28.74 -13.83 -10.30
N THR A 4 28.94 -14.45 -9.14
CA THR A 4 28.72 -13.84 -7.83
C THR A 4 29.34 -12.44 -7.86
N MET A 5 28.49 -11.40 -7.82
CA MET A 5 28.97 -10.02 -7.73
C MET A 5 29.88 -9.93 -6.52
N SER A 6 31.17 -9.71 -6.82
CA SER A 6 32.24 -9.40 -5.92
C SER A 6 31.81 -8.31 -4.91
N GLU A 7 32.27 -8.46 -3.67
CA GLU A 7 32.12 -7.56 -2.52
C GLU A 7 32.75 -6.15 -2.67
N ALA A 8 33.07 -5.72 -3.89
CA ALA A 8 33.41 -4.35 -4.17
C ALA A 8 32.10 -3.53 -4.18
N GLY A 9 31.85 -2.79 -3.10
CA GLY A 9 30.75 -1.83 -3.04
C GLY A 9 30.81 -0.91 -4.25
N PRO A 10 29.63 -0.42 -4.74
CA PRO A 10 29.58 0.40 -5.93
C PRO A 10 30.49 1.60 -5.79
N THR A 11 31.45 1.73 -6.70
CA THR A 11 32.21 2.96 -6.89
C THR A 11 31.23 4.07 -7.21
N PHE A 12 31.24 5.14 -6.40
CA PHE A 12 30.35 6.30 -6.55
C PHE A 12 30.75 7.09 -7.81
N GLU A 13 30.21 6.72 -8.95
CA GLU A 13 30.19 7.57 -10.13
C GLU A 13 28.84 8.31 -10.21
N GLY A 14 28.74 9.38 -9.43
CA GLY A 14 27.68 10.38 -9.50
C GLY A 14 28.29 11.74 -9.24
N ALA A 15 28.30 12.60 -10.25
CA ALA A 15 28.74 13.99 -10.09
C ALA A 15 27.88 14.66 -9.01
N GLY A 16 28.45 14.89 -7.80
CA GLY A 16 27.84 15.67 -6.73
C GLY A 16 27.89 15.06 -5.33
N ASP A 17 28.17 13.79 -5.14
CA ASP A 17 28.32 13.19 -3.81
C ASP A 17 29.73 13.50 -3.29
N GLY A 18 29.87 14.58 -2.51
CA GLY A 18 31.07 14.79 -1.70
C GLY A 18 31.30 13.54 -0.84
N ALA A 19 32.53 13.01 -0.80
CA ALA A 19 32.83 11.81 -0.01
C ALA A 19 32.41 12.03 1.44
N LEU A 20 31.52 11.17 1.96
CA LEU A 20 31.16 11.20 3.37
C LEU A 20 32.40 10.95 4.24
N PRO A 21 32.52 11.60 5.41
CA PRO A 21 33.56 11.26 6.37
C PRO A 21 33.56 9.75 6.67
N GLU A 22 34.73 9.14 6.75
CA GLU A 22 34.93 7.69 6.92
C GLU A 22 34.10 7.09 8.06
N THR A 23 33.99 7.82 9.18
CA THR A 23 33.27 7.39 10.39
C THR A 23 31.76 7.20 10.18
N ILE A 24 31.16 7.84 9.16
CA ILE A 24 29.75 7.79 8.81
C ILE A 24 29.50 7.35 7.37
N ALA A 25 30.52 6.88 6.66
CA ALA A 25 30.43 6.47 5.24
C ALA A 25 29.42 5.36 4.98
N ALA A 26 29.13 4.51 5.98
CA ALA A 26 28.12 3.45 5.89
C ALA A 26 26.71 3.98 5.56
N LEU A 27 26.40 5.23 5.89
CA LEU A 27 25.10 5.86 5.57
C LEU A 27 24.84 5.89 4.06
N ALA A 28 25.88 6.09 3.25
CA ALA A 28 25.76 6.06 1.80
C ALA A 28 25.18 4.72 1.34
N ARG A 29 25.74 3.60 1.81
CA ARG A 29 25.27 2.25 1.45
C ARG A 29 23.85 1.95 1.93
N VAL A 30 23.55 2.28 3.20
CA VAL A 30 22.22 2.05 3.78
C VAL A 30 21.13 2.86 3.06
N SER A 31 21.46 4.09 2.60
CA SER A 31 20.52 4.95 1.87
C SER A 31 20.05 4.39 0.52
N TRP A 32 20.77 3.41 -0.04
CA TRP A 32 20.39 2.74 -1.29
C TRP A 32 19.37 1.62 -1.13
N ASN A 33 18.96 1.26 0.10
CA ASN A 33 18.04 0.17 0.38
C ASN A 33 16.96 0.65 1.33
N TYR A 34 15.69 0.48 0.97
CA TYR A 34 14.56 0.93 1.79
C TYR A 34 14.41 0.21 3.13
N TRP A 35 15.23 -0.81 3.47
CA TRP A 35 15.26 -1.45 4.78
C TRP A 35 15.35 -0.44 5.95
N TRP A 36 16.06 0.66 5.78
CA TRP A 36 16.15 1.71 6.79
C TRP A 36 14.78 2.27 7.20
N SER A 37 13.77 2.24 6.31
CA SER A 37 12.47 2.87 6.53
C SER A 37 11.59 2.14 7.55
N TRP A 38 11.87 0.88 7.86
CA TRP A 38 11.19 0.11 8.89
C TRP A 38 12.11 -0.39 10.00
N ASN A 39 13.40 -0.12 9.90
CA ASN A 39 14.34 -0.34 11.00
C ASN A 39 14.14 0.72 12.08
N PRO A 40 14.17 0.36 13.39
CA PRO A 40 13.95 1.30 14.50
C PRO A 40 14.84 2.53 14.48
N ASP A 41 16.13 2.34 14.19
CA ASP A 41 17.13 3.41 14.17
C ASP A 41 17.25 4.11 12.81
N GLY A 42 16.74 3.50 11.72
CA GLY A 42 17.02 3.92 10.37
C GLY A 42 16.70 5.39 10.09
N ALA A 43 15.41 5.76 10.19
CA ALA A 43 14.99 7.13 9.92
C ALA A 43 15.63 8.15 10.91
N SER A 44 15.80 7.76 12.18
CA SER A 44 16.33 8.65 13.21
C SER A 44 17.81 9.00 12.98
N VAL A 45 18.61 8.06 12.48
CA VAL A 45 20.02 8.30 12.17
C VAL A 45 20.16 9.31 11.03
N PHE A 46 19.33 9.22 9.98
CA PHE A 46 19.36 10.22 8.90
C PHE A 46 18.82 11.58 9.36
N ARG A 47 17.73 11.62 10.11
CA ARG A 47 17.16 12.87 10.65
C ARG A 47 18.16 13.64 11.51
N ASP A 48 18.88 12.94 12.37
CA ASP A 48 19.78 13.56 13.35
C ASP A 48 21.07 14.11 12.71
N LEU A 49 21.33 13.83 11.42
CA LEU A 49 22.36 14.55 10.65
C LEU A 49 22.04 16.05 10.56
N ASP A 50 20.80 16.38 10.20
CA ASP A 50 20.28 17.74 10.11
C ASP A 50 18.76 17.67 9.94
N GLN A 51 18.01 17.96 10.99
CA GLN A 51 16.56 17.81 11.00
C GLN A 51 15.87 18.75 10.02
N GLU A 52 16.32 19.99 9.89
CA GLU A 52 15.70 20.96 8.97
C GLU A 52 15.86 20.52 7.52
N VAL A 53 17.06 20.06 7.16
CA VAL A 53 17.33 19.53 5.82
C VAL A 53 16.57 18.22 5.58
N TRP A 54 16.48 17.35 6.60
CA TRP A 54 15.71 16.11 6.53
C TRP A 54 14.22 16.36 6.19
N ASP A 55 13.63 17.32 6.90
CA ASP A 55 12.22 17.72 6.67
C ASP A 55 12.05 18.37 5.28
N ALA A 56 12.98 19.24 4.88
CA ALA A 56 12.98 19.87 3.56
C ALA A 56 13.18 18.87 2.40
N CYS A 57 13.87 17.76 2.67
CA CYS A 57 14.06 16.66 1.73
C CYS A 57 12.91 15.64 1.72
N GLU A 58 11.80 15.92 2.42
CA GLU A 58 10.66 15.00 2.52
C GLU A 58 11.09 13.60 3.02
N HIS A 59 11.98 13.56 4.01
CA HIS A 59 12.51 12.36 4.65
C HIS A 59 13.21 11.39 3.67
N ASN A 60 13.84 11.92 2.65
CA ASN A 60 14.59 11.16 1.64
C ASN A 60 16.09 11.16 1.94
N PRO A 61 16.70 10.04 2.39
CA PRO A 61 18.10 10.01 2.77
C PRO A 61 19.05 10.24 1.58
N ARG A 62 18.69 9.82 0.37
CA ARG A 62 19.53 10.07 -0.82
C ARG A 62 19.61 11.56 -1.13
N ARG A 63 18.45 12.24 -1.13
CA ARG A 63 18.39 13.69 -1.33
C ARG A 63 19.09 14.43 -0.20
N LEU A 64 18.87 14.02 1.07
CA LEU A 64 19.55 14.58 2.24
C LEU A 64 21.08 14.54 2.06
N LEU A 65 21.66 13.36 1.80
CA LEU A 65 23.11 13.19 1.67
C LEU A 65 23.71 14.01 0.51
N ARG A 66 22.91 14.38 -0.48
CA ARG A 66 23.31 15.20 -1.62
C ARG A 66 23.33 16.69 -1.32
N VAL A 67 22.45 17.19 -0.45
CA VAL A 67 22.26 18.63 -0.22
C VAL A 67 22.74 19.11 1.14
N ILE A 68 23.02 18.19 2.07
CA ILE A 68 23.48 18.52 3.43
C ILE A 68 24.82 19.26 3.42
N SER A 69 24.98 20.21 4.33
CA SER A 69 26.22 20.98 4.44
C SER A 69 27.40 20.14 4.93
N GLN A 70 28.60 20.43 4.43
CA GLN A 70 29.81 19.78 4.93
C GLN A 70 30.03 20.05 6.43
N ASN A 71 29.62 21.21 6.94
CA ASN A 71 29.70 21.53 8.37
C ASN A 71 28.84 20.61 9.22
N SER A 72 27.60 20.33 8.79
CA SER A 72 26.69 19.38 9.49
C SER A 72 27.26 17.97 9.45
N LEU A 73 27.80 17.52 8.31
CA LEU A 73 28.46 16.22 8.18
C LEU A 73 29.66 16.07 9.09
N MET A 74 30.56 17.06 9.09
CA MET A 74 31.81 17.03 9.91
C MET A 74 31.47 17.06 11.40
N ARG A 75 30.50 17.86 11.83
CA ARG A 75 30.03 17.89 13.21
C ARG A 75 29.60 16.50 13.68
N MET A 76 28.72 15.83 12.90
CA MET A 76 28.20 14.51 13.26
C MET A 76 29.25 13.41 13.13
N ALA A 77 30.18 13.53 12.20
CA ALA A 77 31.30 12.60 12.01
C ALA A 77 32.33 12.61 13.16
N THR A 78 32.29 13.60 14.05
CA THR A 78 33.13 13.69 15.26
C THR A 78 32.37 13.37 16.56
N ASP A 79 31.04 13.18 16.50
CA ASP A 79 30.24 12.79 17.65
C ASP A 79 30.32 11.27 17.90
N PRO A 80 30.91 10.80 18.99
CA PRO A 80 31.09 9.37 19.25
C PRO A 80 29.77 8.64 19.47
N VAL A 81 28.73 9.31 19.99
CA VAL A 81 27.43 8.72 20.20
C VAL A 81 26.71 8.49 18.86
N TYR A 82 26.81 9.49 17.99
CA TYR A 82 26.24 9.38 16.64
C TYR A 82 26.96 8.30 15.80
N ILE A 83 28.30 8.30 15.82
CA ILE A 83 29.12 7.28 15.12
C ILE A 83 28.73 5.86 15.59
N ALA A 84 28.56 5.65 16.90
CA ALA A 84 28.17 4.35 17.43
C ALA A 84 26.76 3.92 16.91
N ARG A 85 25.83 4.86 16.74
CA ARG A 85 24.49 4.59 16.15
C ARG A 85 24.59 4.23 14.66
N VAL A 86 25.37 4.98 13.90
CA VAL A 86 25.64 4.67 12.48
C VAL A 86 26.22 3.28 12.33
N ARG A 87 27.20 2.92 13.19
CA ARG A 87 27.82 1.59 13.19
C ARG A 87 26.79 0.50 13.47
N ARG A 88 25.97 0.63 14.52
CA ARG A 88 24.90 -0.34 14.82
C ARG A 88 23.92 -0.50 13.68
N LEU A 89 23.51 0.61 13.03
CA LEU A 89 22.61 0.56 11.88
C LEU A 89 23.25 -0.23 10.73
N ALA A 90 24.53 0.00 10.44
CA ALA A 90 25.25 -0.69 9.38
C ALA A 90 25.44 -2.19 9.69
N GLU A 91 25.83 -2.53 10.92
CA GLU A 91 25.97 -3.92 11.39
C GLU A 91 24.60 -4.65 11.36
N GLY A 92 23.52 -3.98 11.78
CA GLY A 92 22.17 -4.49 11.70
C GLY A 92 21.72 -4.75 10.26
N PHE A 93 22.05 -3.84 9.33
CA PHE A 93 21.79 -4.02 7.90
C PHE A 93 22.53 -5.23 7.33
N ASP A 94 23.82 -5.39 7.66
CA ASP A 94 24.63 -6.51 7.19
C ASP A 94 24.13 -7.84 7.77
N ALA A 95 23.83 -7.88 9.05
CA ALA A 95 23.23 -9.06 9.69
C ALA A 95 21.89 -9.42 9.06
N TYR A 96 21.03 -8.41 8.80
CA TYR A 96 19.75 -8.61 8.13
C TYR A 96 19.95 -9.20 6.74
N MET A 97 20.80 -8.62 5.90
CA MET A 97 21.02 -9.08 4.52
C MET A 97 21.61 -10.50 4.46
N ASN A 98 22.43 -10.87 5.45
CA ASN A 98 23.16 -12.15 5.51
C ASN A 98 22.43 -13.25 6.29
N ALA A 99 21.24 -13.01 6.87
CA ALA A 99 20.52 -13.97 7.72
C ALA A 99 19.98 -15.20 6.98
N GLY A 100 20.16 -15.34 5.68
CA GLY A 100 19.65 -16.34 4.73
C GLY A 100 19.06 -17.64 5.30
N ALA A 101 19.89 -18.50 5.88
CA ALA A 101 19.47 -19.80 6.40
C ALA A 101 18.59 -19.76 7.68
N GLN A 102 18.52 -18.61 8.35
CA GLN A 102 17.76 -18.43 9.61
C GLN A 102 16.37 -17.84 9.39
N THR A 103 15.99 -17.60 8.13
CA THR A 103 14.68 -17.02 7.79
C THR A 103 13.57 -18.07 7.80
N TRP A 104 12.32 -17.61 7.94
CA TRP A 104 11.17 -18.49 7.88
C TRP A 104 11.09 -19.25 6.54
N ALA A 105 11.33 -18.56 5.42
CA ALA A 105 11.26 -19.17 4.10
C ALA A 105 12.30 -20.29 3.89
N ALA A 106 13.49 -20.15 4.46
CA ALA A 106 14.52 -21.20 4.40
C ALA A 106 14.08 -22.50 5.04
N ALA A 107 13.19 -22.46 6.04
CA ALA A 107 12.63 -23.63 6.70
C ALA A 107 11.37 -24.16 5.99
N HIS A 108 10.50 -23.30 5.46
CA HIS A 108 9.13 -23.65 5.06
C HIS A 108 8.87 -23.56 3.55
N ALA A 109 9.72 -22.87 2.78
CA ALA A 109 9.52 -22.64 1.35
C ALA A 109 10.76 -22.96 0.50
N ARG A 110 11.39 -24.10 0.76
CA ARG A 110 12.67 -24.52 0.13
C ARG A 110 12.61 -24.68 -1.39
N GLU A 111 11.42 -24.85 -1.94
CA GLU A 111 11.19 -24.98 -3.39
C GLU A 111 11.31 -23.63 -4.13
N ILE A 112 11.12 -22.53 -3.37
CA ILE A 112 11.27 -21.16 -3.88
C ILE A 112 12.70 -20.73 -3.56
N THR A 113 13.52 -20.54 -4.59
CA THR A 113 14.95 -20.22 -4.45
C THR A 113 15.25 -18.88 -5.12
N ARG A 114 16.48 -18.37 -4.95
CA ARG A 114 16.92 -17.14 -5.63
C ARG A 114 16.95 -17.31 -7.15
N GLU A 115 17.25 -18.51 -7.63
CA GLU A 115 17.24 -18.86 -9.06
C GLU A 115 15.82 -19.03 -9.59
N ARG A 116 14.88 -19.41 -8.71
CA ARG A 116 13.47 -19.60 -9.03
C ARG A 116 12.58 -18.87 -8.02
N PRO A 117 12.60 -17.52 -8.00
CA PRO A 117 11.85 -16.72 -7.05
C PRO A 117 10.34 -16.66 -7.39
N VAL A 118 9.57 -16.07 -6.50
CA VAL A 118 8.25 -15.53 -6.86
C VAL A 118 8.46 -14.23 -7.65
N ALA A 119 7.83 -14.09 -8.81
CA ALA A 119 7.77 -12.82 -9.54
C ALA A 119 6.44 -12.12 -9.25
N TYR A 120 6.48 -11.01 -8.52
CA TYR A 120 5.32 -10.25 -8.09
C TYR A 120 5.12 -9.02 -8.97
N PHE A 121 4.04 -9.00 -9.74
CA PHE A 121 3.71 -7.94 -10.69
C PHE A 121 2.62 -7.04 -10.14
N CYS A 122 2.86 -5.74 -10.07
CA CYS A 122 1.89 -4.75 -9.63
C CYS A 122 2.10 -3.41 -10.34
N ALA A 123 1.01 -2.71 -10.65
CA ALA A 123 1.07 -1.38 -11.27
C ALA A 123 1.60 -0.30 -10.32
N GLU A 124 1.51 -0.49 -9.00
CA GLU A 124 1.88 0.50 -7.99
C GLU A 124 2.56 -0.14 -6.77
N PHE A 125 3.55 0.58 -6.20
CA PHE A 125 4.29 0.14 -5.01
C PHE A 125 4.48 1.29 -4.02
N GLY A 126 3.78 1.23 -2.88
CA GLY A 126 3.88 2.18 -1.77
C GLY A 126 4.90 1.75 -0.72
N VAL A 127 6.17 1.67 -1.09
CA VAL A 127 7.26 1.27 -0.18
C VAL A 127 7.54 2.35 0.87
N HIS A 128 7.69 3.60 0.42
CA HIS A 128 7.94 4.77 1.25
C HIS A 128 7.48 6.03 0.50
N HIS A 129 7.08 7.10 1.22
CA HIS A 129 6.60 8.33 0.57
C HIS A 129 7.64 9.02 -0.33
N SER A 130 8.96 8.80 -0.06
CA SER A 130 10.02 9.29 -0.96
C SER A 130 10.08 8.57 -2.31
N LEU A 131 9.35 7.45 -2.49
CA LEU A 131 9.18 6.74 -3.76
C LEU A 131 7.71 6.81 -4.19
N PRO A 132 7.26 7.88 -4.86
CA PRO A 132 5.85 8.18 -5.06
C PRO A 132 5.24 7.38 -6.22
N LEU A 133 5.33 6.04 -6.17
CA LEU A 133 4.84 5.09 -7.17
C LEU A 133 3.53 4.40 -6.75
N TYR A 134 2.69 5.07 -5.99
CA TYR A 134 1.41 4.55 -5.53
C TYR A 134 0.36 5.66 -5.47
N SER A 135 -0.92 5.27 -5.56
CA SER A 135 -2.05 6.20 -5.40
C SER A 135 -2.91 5.86 -4.19
N GLY A 136 -3.04 4.58 -3.86
CA GLY A 136 -3.98 4.12 -2.84
C GLY A 136 -3.58 2.84 -2.12
N GLY A 137 -4.60 2.14 -1.61
CA GLY A 137 -4.42 0.95 -0.77
C GLY A 137 -3.70 -0.21 -1.45
N LEU A 138 -3.87 -0.38 -2.77
CA LEU A 138 -3.23 -1.44 -3.54
C LEU A 138 -1.69 -1.32 -3.48
N GLY A 139 -1.17 -0.12 -3.74
CA GLY A 139 0.28 0.10 -3.71
C GLY A 139 0.86 -0.02 -2.30
N ILE A 140 0.15 0.47 -1.29
CA ILE A 140 0.58 0.32 0.12
C ILE A 140 0.65 -1.16 0.51
N LEU A 141 -0.35 -1.96 0.11
CA LEU A 141 -0.34 -3.40 0.34
C LEU A 141 0.81 -4.08 -0.39
N ALA A 142 1.07 -3.72 -1.66
CA ALA A 142 2.21 -4.24 -2.41
C ALA A 142 3.55 -3.91 -1.72
N GLY A 143 3.70 -2.68 -1.22
CA GLY A 143 4.86 -2.28 -0.41
C GLY A 143 5.02 -3.11 0.87
N ASP A 144 3.94 -3.32 1.62
CA ASP A 144 3.92 -4.14 2.83
C ASP A 144 4.23 -5.62 2.50
N HIS A 145 3.72 -6.14 1.38
CA HIS A 145 4.03 -7.50 0.88
C HIS A 145 5.53 -7.68 0.62
N LEU A 146 6.17 -6.72 -0.08
CA LEU A 146 7.61 -6.76 -0.34
C LEU A 146 8.45 -6.74 0.94
N LYS A 147 8.07 -5.90 1.91
CA LYS A 147 8.76 -5.81 3.20
C LYS A 147 8.65 -7.10 3.99
N SER A 148 7.45 -7.67 4.09
CA SER A 148 7.24 -8.96 4.75
C SER A 148 7.93 -10.11 4.02
N ALA A 149 7.90 -10.15 2.69
CA ALA A 149 8.68 -11.13 1.93
C ALA A 149 10.17 -11.02 2.23
N SER A 150 10.68 -9.79 2.36
CA SER A 150 12.06 -9.52 2.76
C SER A 150 12.34 -10.01 4.19
N ASP A 151 11.49 -9.69 5.17
CA ASP A 151 11.69 -10.07 6.57
C ASP A 151 11.61 -11.60 6.76
N LEU A 152 10.67 -12.25 6.08
CA LEU A 152 10.53 -13.71 6.06
C LEU A 152 11.62 -14.41 5.23
N GLY A 153 12.42 -13.67 4.47
CA GLY A 153 13.46 -14.20 3.60
C GLY A 153 12.93 -14.99 2.42
N LEU A 154 11.68 -14.71 1.98
CA LEU A 154 11.09 -15.33 0.81
C LEU A 154 11.78 -14.81 -0.45
N PRO A 155 12.41 -15.66 -1.27
CA PRO A 155 12.97 -15.24 -2.55
C PRO A 155 11.87 -14.69 -3.47
N LEU A 156 11.87 -13.38 -3.66
CA LEU A 156 10.89 -12.65 -4.44
C LEU A 156 11.58 -11.58 -5.28
N VAL A 157 11.12 -11.41 -6.52
CA VAL A 157 11.43 -10.27 -7.37
C VAL A 157 10.14 -9.55 -7.71
N ALA A 158 10.14 -8.22 -7.63
CA ALA A 158 8.97 -7.43 -7.97
C ALA A 158 9.17 -6.70 -9.29
N VAL A 159 8.08 -6.51 -10.05
CA VAL A 159 8.06 -5.80 -11.33
C VAL A 159 6.94 -4.77 -11.31
N GLY A 160 7.27 -3.53 -11.65
CA GLY A 160 6.35 -2.39 -11.75
C GLY A 160 6.75 -1.40 -12.83
N LEU A 161 6.16 -0.22 -12.78
CA LEU A 161 6.45 0.88 -13.70
C LEU A 161 7.10 2.05 -12.96
N LEU A 162 8.07 2.71 -13.58
CA LEU A 162 8.61 3.99 -13.09
C LEU A 162 7.76 5.12 -13.68
N TYR A 163 6.88 5.67 -12.86
CA TYR A 163 6.08 6.83 -13.27
C TYR A 163 6.85 8.13 -13.04
N HIS A 164 7.13 8.87 -14.11
CA HIS A 164 7.93 10.11 -14.04
C HIS A 164 7.26 11.23 -13.26
N HIS A 165 5.92 11.22 -13.18
CA HIS A 165 5.15 12.23 -12.45
C HIS A 165 4.42 11.65 -11.23
N GLY A 166 4.46 10.32 -11.05
CA GLY A 166 3.79 9.64 -9.94
C GLY A 166 2.29 9.87 -9.90
N TYR A 167 1.75 9.99 -8.68
CA TYR A 167 0.38 10.42 -8.44
C TYR A 167 0.37 11.91 -8.03
N PHE A 168 -0.74 12.61 -8.23
CA PHE A 168 -0.81 14.05 -8.01
C PHE A 168 -0.64 14.44 -6.53
N ARG A 169 -0.14 15.66 -6.31
CA ARG A 169 -0.23 16.39 -5.05
C ARG A 169 -1.51 17.19 -5.01
N GLN A 170 -2.20 17.15 -3.87
CA GLN A 170 -3.47 17.82 -3.66
C GLN A 170 -3.25 19.17 -3.00
N ARG A 171 -3.89 20.20 -3.57
CA ARG A 171 -4.08 21.48 -2.93
C ARG A 171 -5.57 21.82 -2.92
N LEU A 172 -6.07 22.38 -1.84
CA LEU A 172 -7.41 22.93 -1.79
C LEU A 172 -7.35 24.45 -2.01
N ARG A 173 -8.20 24.94 -2.89
CA ARG A 173 -8.44 26.37 -3.07
C ARG A 173 -9.18 26.94 -1.85
N ARG A 174 -9.29 28.28 -1.76
CA ARG A 174 -10.06 28.95 -0.71
C ARG A 174 -11.54 28.59 -0.68
N ASP A 175 -12.10 28.20 -1.82
CA ASP A 175 -13.47 27.69 -1.93
C ASP A 175 -13.59 26.18 -1.61
N GLY A 176 -12.53 25.54 -1.14
CA GLY A 176 -12.47 24.13 -0.81
C GLY A 176 -12.31 23.21 -2.01
N TRP A 177 -12.23 23.72 -3.24
CA TRP A 177 -12.09 22.89 -4.43
C TRP A 177 -10.69 22.28 -4.55
N GLN A 178 -10.63 20.98 -4.87
CA GLN A 178 -9.37 20.26 -5.07
C GLN A 178 -8.72 20.65 -6.40
N GLU A 179 -7.45 21.04 -6.34
CA GLU A 179 -6.53 21.18 -7.46
C GLU A 179 -5.46 20.09 -7.42
N GLU A 180 -5.06 19.63 -8.59
CA GLU A 180 -4.04 18.62 -8.77
C GLU A 180 -2.76 19.23 -9.35
N THR A 181 -1.62 18.95 -8.73
CA THR A 181 -0.31 19.33 -9.25
C THR A 181 0.55 18.09 -9.39
N TYR A 182 1.34 18.01 -10.45
CA TYR A 182 2.24 16.90 -10.73
C TYR A 182 3.67 17.39 -10.66
N SER A 183 4.50 16.69 -9.90
CA SER A 183 5.92 16.96 -9.81
C SER A 183 6.70 15.89 -10.58
N THR A 184 7.67 16.31 -11.36
CA THR A 184 8.56 15.34 -12.03
C THR A 184 9.51 14.74 -11.01
N ILE A 185 9.59 13.42 -11.00
CA ILE A 185 10.50 12.65 -10.17
C ILE A 185 11.92 12.84 -10.68
N ASN A 186 12.81 13.31 -9.81
CA ASN A 186 14.23 13.34 -10.08
C ASN A 186 14.86 11.99 -9.69
N VAL A 187 15.18 11.18 -10.68
CA VAL A 187 15.77 9.84 -10.49
C VAL A 187 17.07 9.89 -9.64
N ALA A 188 17.85 10.97 -9.75
CA ALA A 188 19.07 11.11 -8.98
C ALA A 188 18.84 11.29 -7.47
N ASP A 189 17.64 11.66 -7.05
CA ASP A 189 17.26 11.80 -5.64
C ASP A 189 16.77 10.46 -5.04
N LEU A 190 16.64 9.41 -5.84
CA LEU A 190 16.10 8.13 -5.43
C LEU A 190 17.15 7.00 -5.42
N PRO A 191 16.97 5.95 -4.64
CA PRO A 191 17.88 4.80 -4.66
C PRO A 191 17.62 3.91 -5.89
N LEU A 192 17.57 4.52 -7.07
CA LEU A 192 17.33 3.88 -8.37
C LEU A 192 18.66 3.60 -9.07
N ARG A 193 18.92 2.32 -9.37
CA ARG A 193 20.08 1.90 -10.18
C ARG A 193 19.59 1.47 -11.53
N LEU A 194 20.15 2.06 -12.60
CA LEU A 194 19.89 1.60 -13.97
C LEU A 194 20.38 0.16 -14.12
N VAL A 195 19.53 -0.72 -14.59
CA VAL A 195 19.90 -2.12 -14.85
C VAL A 195 20.79 -2.16 -16.08
N ARG A 196 21.98 -2.78 -15.95
CA ARG A 196 22.98 -2.90 -17.00
C ARG A 196 23.33 -4.36 -17.25
N ASP A 197 23.73 -4.66 -18.48
CA ASP A 197 24.29 -5.96 -18.84
C ASP A 197 25.76 -6.11 -18.44
N ASP A 198 26.38 -7.22 -18.83
CA ASP A 198 27.79 -7.53 -18.50
C ASP A 198 28.78 -6.59 -19.23
N GLU A 199 28.37 -5.96 -20.32
CA GLU A 199 29.13 -4.96 -21.08
C GLU A 199 28.99 -3.55 -20.50
N GLY A 200 28.10 -3.38 -19.51
CA GLY A 200 27.82 -2.11 -18.85
C GLY A 200 26.79 -1.24 -19.57
N GLU A 201 26.16 -1.75 -20.63
CA GLU A 201 25.10 -1.06 -21.35
C GLU A 201 23.74 -1.22 -20.68
N PRO A 202 22.81 -0.25 -20.80
CA PRO A 202 21.46 -0.38 -20.27
C PRO A 202 20.75 -1.62 -20.84
N VAL A 203 20.20 -2.46 -19.96
CA VAL A 203 19.32 -3.54 -20.41
C VAL A 203 18.05 -2.95 -20.99
N LEU A 204 17.82 -3.23 -22.27
CA LEU A 204 16.63 -2.83 -23.00
C LEU A 204 15.82 -4.07 -23.41
N VAL A 205 14.49 -3.94 -23.30
CA VAL A 205 13.54 -4.84 -23.92
C VAL A 205 12.71 -4.07 -24.96
N GLU A 206 12.37 -4.73 -26.06
CA GLU A 206 11.59 -4.14 -27.15
C GLU A 206 10.20 -4.75 -27.17
N LEU A 207 9.18 -3.92 -27.37
CA LEU A 207 7.79 -4.32 -27.46
C LEU A 207 7.18 -3.77 -28.75
N GLU A 208 6.58 -4.64 -29.53
CA GLU A 208 5.77 -4.21 -30.67
C GLU A 208 4.39 -3.78 -30.18
N MET A 209 4.10 -2.50 -30.26
CA MET A 209 2.84 -1.91 -29.82
C MET A 209 2.39 -0.82 -30.78
N ARG A 210 1.11 -0.80 -31.14
CA ARG A 210 0.53 0.23 -32.04
C ARG A 210 1.27 0.33 -33.38
N GLY A 211 1.80 -0.81 -33.89
CA GLY A 211 2.58 -0.87 -35.13
C GLY A 211 3.97 -0.22 -35.04
N ARG A 212 4.51 -0.03 -33.83
CA ARG A 212 5.84 0.53 -33.60
C ARG A 212 6.60 -0.30 -32.57
N THR A 213 7.93 -0.29 -32.66
CA THR A 213 8.81 -0.85 -31.64
C THR A 213 9.02 0.17 -30.53
N VAL A 214 8.60 -0.15 -29.31
CA VAL A 214 8.81 0.65 -28.10
C VAL A 214 9.91 0.01 -27.26
N ARG A 215 10.97 0.78 -26.97
CA ARG A 215 12.07 0.37 -26.12
C ARG A 215 11.78 0.68 -24.66
N VAL A 216 12.06 -0.28 -23.79
CA VAL A 216 11.82 -0.18 -22.35
C VAL A 216 13.12 -0.49 -21.63
N ARG A 217 13.59 0.42 -20.79
CA ARG A 217 14.69 0.18 -19.85
C ARG A 217 14.14 -0.16 -18.47
N ALA A 218 15.01 -0.64 -17.59
CA ALA A 218 14.63 -0.99 -16.23
C ALA A 218 15.52 -0.30 -15.19
N TRP A 219 14.90 0.10 -14.09
CA TRP A 219 15.57 0.59 -12.89
C TRP A 219 15.36 -0.41 -11.75
N ARG A 220 16.36 -0.56 -10.89
CA ARG A 220 16.28 -1.42 -9.71
C ARG A 220 16.26 -0.59 -8.44
N VAL A 221 15.33 -0.95 -7.55
CA VAL A 221 15.22 -0.49 -6.16
C VAL A 221 15.33 -1.70 -5.25
N ASP A 222 16.07 -1.59 -4.14
CA ASP A 222 16.17 -2.65 -3.17
C ASP A 222 15.25 -2.36 -1.96
N VAL A 223 14.32 -3.30 -1.70
CA VAL A 223 13.41 -3.28 -0.54
C VAL A 223 13.85 -4.40 0.41
N GLY A 224 14.83 -4.12 1.25
CA GLY A 224 15.53 -5.15 2.00
C GLY A 224 16.21 -6.14 1.04
N ARG A 225 15.81 -7.43 1.12
CA ARG A 225 16.31 -8.52 0.27
C ARG A 225 15.60 -8.62 -1.09
N VAL A 226 14.50 -7.90 -1.26
CA VAL A 226 13.65 -7.98 -2.45
C VAL A 226 14.05 -6.91 -3.47
N PRO A 227 14.53 -7.28 -4.67
CA PRO A 227 14.70 -6.34 -5.76
C PRO A 227 13.35 -6.01 -6.40
N LEU A 228 13.08 -4.72 -6.58
CA LEU A 228 11.96 -4.18 -7.33
C LEU A 228 12.48 -3.60 -8.63
N TYR A 229 12.07 -4.16 -9.76
CA TYR A 229 12.38 -3.67 -11.10
C TYR A 229 11.25 -2.78 -11.60
N LEU A 230 11.61 -1.58 -12.02
CA LEU A 230 10.69 -0.55 -12.51
C LEU A 230 10.95 -0.30 -13.99
N LEU A 231 9.97 -0.62 -14.81
CA LEU A 231 10.02 -0.45 -16.26
C LEU A 231 9.79 1.01 -16.65
N ASP A 232 10.56 1.51 -17.59
CA ASP A 232 10.59 2.91 -17.99
C ASP A 232 10.68 3.02 -19.52
N THR A 233 9.68 3.66 -20.12
CA THR A 233 9.62 3.91 -21.56
C THR A 233 10.26 5.21 -21.99
N ASN A 234 10.70 6.06 -21.04
CA ASN A 234 11.39 7.32 -21.37
C ASN A 234 12.83 7.05 -21.83
N VAL A 235 12.95 6.39 -22.98
CA VAL A 235 14.21 5.98 -23.61
C VAL A 235 14.42 6.82 -24.85
N GLU A 236 15.65 7.25 -25.07
CA GLU A 236 16.04 7.92 -26.32
C GLU A 236 15.81 6.99 -27.51
N GLY A 237 15.23 7.50 -28.59
CA GLY A 237 14.84 6.75 -29.77
C GLY A 237 13.40 6.23 -29.76
N ASN A 238 12.67 6.37 -28.64
CA ASN A 238 11.21 6.24 -28.66
C ASN A 238 10.56 7.58 -29.08
N ASP A 239 9.42 7.48 -29.76
CA ASP A 239 8.59 8.65 -30.04
C ASP A 239 8.12 9.30 -28.72
N GLU A 240 7.84 10.59 -28.73
CA GLU A 240 7.44 11.35 -27.53
C GLU A 240 6.21 10.72 -26.85
N ILE A 241 5.21 10.30 -27.62
CA ILE A 241 4.01 9.63 -27.09
C ILE A 241 4.33 8.29 -26.43
N ASP A 242 5.33 7.56 -26.92
CA ASP A 242 5.76 6.28 -26.37
C ASP A 242 6.63 6.48 -25.12
N ARG A 243 7.44 7.53 -25.10
CA ARG A 243 8.19 7.94 -23.91
C ARG A 243 7.28 8.30 -22.74
N PHE A 244 6.07 8.77 -23.03
CA PHE A 244 5.09 9.20 -22.03
C PHE A 244 4.20 8.08 -21.50
N ILE A 245 4.33 6.84 -22.00
CA ILE A 245 3.60 5.67 -21.47
C ILE A 245 3.84 5.53 -19.95
N SER A 246 5.10 5.65 -19.49
CA SER A 246 5.45 5.66 -18.07
C SER A 246 5.38 7.07 -17.43
N GLY A 247 4.51 7.96 -17.92
CA GLY A 247 4.38 9.34 -17.43
C GLY A 247 3.66 9.43 -16.08
N HIS A 248 2.40 9.04 -16.05
CA HIS A 248 1.52 9.19 -14.89
C HIS A 248 0.90 7.87 -14.43
N LEU A 249 0.85 7.69 -13.12
CA LEU A 249 0.08 6.60 -12.51
C LEU A 249 -1.42 6.90 -12.63
N TYR A 250 -2.17 5.98 -13.24
CA TYR A 250 -3.61 6.12 -13.53
C TYR A 250 -3.98 7.38 -14.33
N GLY A 251 -3.03 7.92 -15.09
CA GLY A 251 -3.24 9.05 -15.99
C GLY A 251 -3.51 8.59 -17.41
N GLY A 252 -3.96 9.55 -18.25
CA GLY A 252 -4.23 9.32 -19.66
C GLY A 252 -5.61 8.74 -19.95
N ASP A 253 -5.77 8.29 -21.20
CA ASP A 253 -6.97 7.66 -21.70
C ASP A 253 -6.89 6.11 -21.61
N ARG A 254 -7.90 5.42 -22.13
CA ARG A 254 -7.94 3.95 -22.15
C ARG A 254 -6.83 3.34 -23.00
N GLU A 255 -6.36 4.03 -24.03
CA GLU A 255 -5.23 3.56 -24.85
C GLU A 255 -3.92 3.60 -24.06
N THR A 256 -3.65 4.72 -23.40
CA THR A 256 -2.50 4.86 -22.49
C THR A 256 -2.53 3.78 -21.41
N ARG A 257 -3.70 3.51 -20.86
CA ARG A 257 -3.89 2.46 -19.86
C ARG A 257 -3.54 1.08 -20.41
N CYS A 258 -4.07 0.72 -21.58
CA CYS A 258 -3.79 -0.56 -22.25
C CYS A 258 -2.28 -0.75 -22.49
N VAL A 259 -1.58 0.26 -23.04
CA VAL A 259 -0.15 0.12 -23.33
C VAL A 259 0.72 0.14 -22.07
N GLN A 260 0.31 0.82 -20.98
CA GLN A 260 0.98 0.68 -19.67
C GLN A 260 0.93 -0.76 -19.17
N GLU A 261 -0.21 -1.41 -19.29
CA GLU A 261 -0.39 -2.81 -18.89
C GLU A 261 0.35 -3.79 -19.80
N MET A 262 0.49 -3.48 -21.10
CA MET A 262 1.38 -4.21 -22.01
C MET A 262 2.84 -4.08 -21.57
N VAL A 263 3.31 -2.87 -21.26
CA VAL A 263 4.67 -2.65 -20.74
C VAL A 263 4.89 -3.44 -19.45
N LEU A 264 3.95 -3.37 -18.51
CA LEU A 264 4.04 -4.11 -17.25
C LEU A 264 4.09 -5.64 -17.50
N GLY A 265 3.12 -6.16 -18.24
CA GLY A 265 2.95 -7.59 -18.43
C GLY A 265 4.01 -8.19 -19.38
N LEU A 266 4.01 -7.76 -20.65
CA LEU A 266 4.93 -8.29 -21.66
C LEU A 266 6.37 -7.86 -21.37
N GLY A 267 6.56 -6.57 -21.13
CA GLY A 267 7.89 -5.99 -20.84
C GLY A 267 8.53 -6.60 -19.60
N GLY A 268 7.74 -6.82 -18.54
CA GLY A 268 8.21 -7.44 -17.32
C GLY A 268 8.70 -8.87 -17.51
N VAL A 269 7.97 -9.70 -18.27
CA VAL A 269 8.41 -11.07 -18.58
C VAL A 269 9.71 -11.03 -19.38
N ARG A 270 9.77 -10.23 -20.46
CA ARG A 270 10.99 -10.08 -21.28
C ARG A 270 12.19 -9.59 -20.47
N LEU A 271 11.97 -8.64 -19.54
CA LEU A 271 13.03 -8.19 -18.64
C LEU A 271 13.56 -9.34 -17.78
N LEU A 272 12.67 -10.11 -17.13
CA LEU A 272 13.10 -11.24 -16.28
C LEU A 272 13.93 -12.25 -17.10
N ARG A 273 13.55 -12.53 -18.35
CA ARG A 273 14.32 -13.42 -19.25
C ARG A 273 15.71 -12.85 -19.57
N ARG A 274 15.78 -11.54 -19.87
CA ARG A 274 17.08 -10.87 -20.12
C ARG A 274 17.99 -10.90 -18.89
N LEU A 275 17.42 -10.92 -17.68
CA LEU A 275 18.16 -11.03 -16.42
C LEU A 275 18.46 -12.50 -16.02
N GLY A 276 18.07 -13.49 -16.82
CA GLY A 276 18.25 -14.91 -16.50
C GLY A 276 17.41 -15.40 -15.31
N ILE A 277 16.31 -14.68 -14.99
CA ILE A 277 15.42 -15.02 -13.86
C ILE A 277 14.29 -15.91 -14.38
N GLU A 278 14.18 -17.10 -13.81
CA GLU A 278 13.16 -18.12 -14.14
C GLU A 278 12.22 -18.28 -12.92
N PRO A 279 11.12 -17.50 -12.80
CA PRO A 279 10.25 -17.56 -11.64
C PRO A 279 9.62 -18.93 -11.39
N HIS A 280 9.51 -19.30 -10.12
CA HIS A 280 8.72 -20.44 -9.67
C HIS A 280 7.22 -20.17 -9.87
N VAL A 281 6.79 -18.95 -9.57
CA VAL A 281 5.41 -18.46 -9.73
C VAL A 281 5.42 -17.01 -10.20
N PHE A 282 4.54 -16.67 -11.13
CA PHE A 282 4.17 -15.32 -11.49
C PHE A 282 2.90 -14.92 -10.72
N HIS A 283 3.01 -13.96 -9.82
CA HIS A 283 1.88 -13.45 -9.06
C HIS A 283 1.37 -12.15 -9.71
N LEU A 284 0.16 -12.20 -10.23
CA LEU A 284 -0.58 -11.08 -10.79
C LEU A 284 -1.34 -10.38 -9.65
N ASN A 285 -0.82 -9.24 -9.20
CA ASN A 285 -1.50 -8.44 -8.17
C ASN A 285 -2.43 -7.42 -8.85
N GLU A 286 -3.69 -7.79 -9.02
CA GLU A 286 -4.74 -7.18 -9.83
C GLU A 286 -4.60 -7.45 -11.35
N GLY A 287 -5.64 -7.16 -12.11
CA GLY A 287 -5.74 -7.39 -13.55
C GLY A 287 -4.68 -6.69 -14.40
N HIS A 288 -4.10 -5.60 -13.90
CA HIS A 288 -3.12 -4.74 -14.59
C HIS A 288 -1.92 -5.47 -15.23
N SER A 289 -1.59 -6.64 -14.72
CA SER A 289 -0.47 -7.45 -15.22
C SER A 289 -0.91 -8.68 -16.02
N ALA A 290 -2.21 -8.84 -16.31
CA ALA A 290 -2.75 -10.05 -16.94
C ALA A 290 -2.09 -10.38 -18.29
N PHE A 291 -1.62 -9.39 -19.04
CA PHE A 291 -0.93 -9.58 -20.31
C PHE A 291 0.39 -10.38 -20.20
N LEU A 292 0.98 -10.49 -18.98
CA LEU A 292 2.15 -11.37 -18.78
C LEU A 292 1.84 -12.83 -19.16
N THR A 293 0.58 -13.26 -18.98
CA THR A 293 0.17 -14.63 -19.32
C THR A 293 0.18 -14.90 -20.80
N LEU A 294 -0.10 -13.88 -21.62
CA LEU A 294 -0.01 -13.95 -23.07
C LEU A 294 1.46 -14.04 -23.54
N GLU A 295 2.36 -13.28 -22.92
CA GLU A 295 3.80 -13.36 -23.26
C GLU A 295 4.38 -14.72 -22.90
N LEU A 296 4.05 -15.26 -21.73
CA LEU A 296 4.46 -16.62 -21.34
C LEU A 296 3.91 -17.70 -22.32
N ALA A 297 2.68 -17.51 -22.81
CA ALA A 297 2.11 -18.40 -23.82
C ALA A 297 2.82 -18.24 -25.17
N ARG A 298 3.14 -16.99 -25.58
CA ARG A 298 3.88 -16.70 -26.81
C ARG A 298 5.26 -17.38 -26.83
N GLU A 299 6.02 -17.31 -25.74
CA GLU A 299 7.31 -18.01 -25.61
C GLU A 299 7.19 -19.53 -25.90
N ARG A 300 6.08 -20.13 -25.53
CA ARG A 300 5.84 -21.58 -25.71
C ARG A 300 5.37 -21.90 -27.10
N THR A 301 4.47 -21.09 -27.66
CA THR A 301 4.00 -21.29 -29.05
C THR A 301 5.12 -21.09 -30.06
N GLU A 302 6.08 -20.23 -29.84
CA GLU A 302 7.30 -20.08 -30.62
C GLU A 302 8.18 -21.36 -30.60
N ARG A 303 8.18 -22.09 -29.48
CA ARG A 303 8.88 -23.37 -29.33
C ARG A 303 8.13 -24.55 -29.99
N GLY A 304 6.97 -24.30 -30.57
CA GLY A 304 6.21 -25.27 -31.34
C GLY A 304 4.95 -25.81 -30.69
N GLU A 305 4.67 -25.46 -29.43
CA GLU A 305 3.42 -25.85 -28.74
C GLU A 305 2.19 -25.21 -29.40
N ASN A 306 1.04 -25.88 -29.36
CA ASN A 306 -0.23 -25.22 -29.65
C ASN A 306 -0.68 -24.37 -28.46
N PHE A 307 -1.61 -23.42 -28.68
CA PHE A 307 -2.02 -22.50 -27.63
C PHE A 307 -2.65 -23.21 -26.41
N ALA A 308 -3.39 -24.28 -26.62
CA ALA A 308 -4.04 -25.00 -25.50
C ALA A 308 -3.01 -25.67 -24.57
N GLU A 309 -1.90 -26.19 -25.15
CA GLU A 309 -0.77 -26.73 -24.39
C GLU A 309 -0.03 -25.60 -23.66
N ALA A 310 0.28 -24.52 -24.37
CA ALA A 310 0.94 -23.35 -23.82
C ALA A 310 0.12 -22.75 -22.64
N ALA A 311 -1.18 -22.56 -22.82
CA ALA A 311 -2.07 -22.01 -21.80
C ALA A 311 -2.14 -22.91 -20.54
N ARG A 312 -2.17 -24.25 -20.72
CA ARG A 312 -2.12 -25.18 -19.58
C ARG A 312 -0.82 -25.03 -18.79
N ALA A 313 0.30 -24.94 -19.48
CA ALA A 313 1.61 -24.78 -18.84
C ALA A 313 1.73 -23.40 -18.13
N VAL A 314 1.27 -22.32 -18.77
CA VAL A 314 1.23 -20.97 -18.17
C VAL A 314 0.36 -20.97 -16.92
N ARG A 315 -0.80 -21.63 -16.97
CA ARG A 315 -1.71 -21.73 -15.80
C ARG A 315 -1.00 -22.34 -14.59
N HIS A 316 -0.11 -23.31 -14.77
CA HIS A 316 0.61 -23.93 -13.66
C HIS A 316 1.55 -23.00 -12.91
N VAL A 317 2.02 -21.94 -13.54
CA VAL A 317 3.01 -21.01 -12.96
C VAL A 317 2.43 -19.64 -12.64
N CYS A 318 1.15 -19.38 -12.91
CA CYS A 318 0.51 -18.09 -12.66
C CYS A 318 -0.50 -18.18 -11.51
N ALA A 319 -0.52 -17.14 -10.67
CA ALA A 319 -1.49 -16.92 -9.61
C ALA A 319 -2.03 -15.50 -9.69
N PHE A 320 -3.32 -15.30 -9.40
CA PHE A 320 -4.01 -14.02 -9.55
C PHE A 320 -4.70 -13.59 -8.25
N THR A 321 -4.48 -12.35 -7.84
CA THR A 321 -5.20 -11.73 -6.74
C THR A 321 -6.01 -10.55 -7.26
N THR A 322 -7.33 -10.56 -7.01
CA THR A 322 -8.19 -9.40 -7.28
C THR A 322 -8.41 -8.58 -6.04
N HIS A 323 -8.45 -7.25 -6.20
CA HIS A 323 -8.72 -6.28 -5.13
C HIS A 323 -10.01 -5.50 -5.38
N THR A 324 -10.70 -5.77 -6.46
CA THR A 324 -11.82 -4.99 -6.97
C THR A 324 -13.14 -5.74 -6.78
N PRO A 325 -14.06 -5.25 -5.90
CA PRO A 325 -15.30 -5.94 -5.58
C PRO A 325 -16.48 -5.58 -6.49
N VAL A 326 -16.26 -4.78 -7.54
CA VAL A 326 -17.31 -4.30 -8.45
C VAL A 326 -16.91 -4.42 -9.91
N ALA A 327 -17.83 -4.85 -10.78
CA ALA A 327 -17.57 -5.05 -12.21
C ALA A 327 -16.97 -3.80 -12.89
N ALA A 328 -17.52 -2.62 -12.62
CA ALA A 328 -17.08 -1.36 -13.23
C ALA A 328 -15.67 -0.89 -12.82
N GLY A 329 -15.05 -1.54 -11.84
CA GLY A 329 -13.70 -1.21 -11.39
C GLY A 329 -12.59 -2.02 -12.08
N HIS A 330 -12.95 -3.01 -12.89
CA HIS A 330 -11.99 -3.82 -13.66
C HIS A 330 -11.66 -3.14 -15.00
N ASP A 331 -10.41 -3.27 -15.43
CA ASP A 331 -10.00 -2.73 -16.72
C ASP A 331 -10.55 -3.58 -17.88
N GLU A 332 -11.29 -2.90 -18.76
CA GLU A 332 -11.95 -3.46 -19.92
C GLU A 332 -11.73 -2.57 -21.14
N PHE A 333 -11.50 -3.17 -22.29
CA PHE A 333 -11.14 -2.48 -23.54
C PHE A 333 -12.04 -2.93 -24.70
N VAL A 334 -12.40 -2.00 -25.58
CA VAL A 334 -13.08 -2.34 -26.82
C VAL A 334 -12.16 -3.13 -27.76
N ALA A 335 -12.69 -4.09 -28.51
CA ALA A 335 -11.92 -4.92 -29.42
C ALA A 335 -11.01 -4.13 -30.38
N PRO A 336 -11.48 -3.04 -31.05
CA PRO A 336 -10.61 -2.27 -31.94
C PRO A 336 -9.40 -1.63 -31.25
N LEU A 337 -9.48 -1.34 -29.94
CA LEU A 337 -8.35 -0.81 -29.18
C LEU A 337 -7.31 -1.90 -28.94
N ILE A 338 -7.73 -3.08 -28.51
CA ILE A 338 -6.84 -4.24 -28.31
C ILE A 338 -6.14 -4.60 -29.63
N GLU A 339 -6.89 -4.66 -30.73
CA GLU A 339 -6.33 -4.96 -32.06
C GLU A 339 -5.27 -3.93 -32.49
N ARG A 340 -5.53 -2.64 -32.25
CA ARG A 340 -4.57 -1.58 -32.55
C ARG A 340 -3.32 -1.67 -31.67
N CYS A 341 -3.49 -2.00 -30.39
CA CYS A 341 -2.38 -2.07 -29.44
C CYS A 341 -1.47 -3.27 -29.71
N PHE A 342 -2.02 -4.46 -29.97
CA PHE A 342 -1.26 -5.69 -30.16
C PHE A 342 -0.81 -5.92 -31.61
N GLY A 343 -1.66 -5.57 -32.61
CA GLY A 343 -1.44 -5.91 -34.01
C GLY A 343 -1.70 -7.38 -34.35
N GLU A 344 -1.93 -7.64 -35.63
CA GLU A 344 -2.31 -8.98 -36.13
C GLU A 344 -1.23 -10.05 -35.89
N ASP A 345 0.03 -9.67 -36.00
CA ASP A 345 1.14 -10.60 -35.82
C ASP A 345 1.22 -11.21 -34.43
N TYR A 346 0.73 -10.50 -33.39
CA TYR A 346 0.81 -10.99 -32.02
C TYR A 346 -0.08 -12.23 -31.79
N TRP A 347 -1.36 -12.19 -32.18
CA TRP A 347 -2.21 -13.37 -32.01
C TRP A 347 -1.87 -14.51 -32.97
N ARG A 348 -1.27 -14.21 -34.14
CA ARG A 348 -0.68 -15.24 -35.02
C ARG A 348 0.50 -15.96 -34.37
N GLN A 349 1.36 -15.23 -33.63
CA GLN A 349 2.43 -15.83 -32.82
C GLN A 349 1.88 -16.75 -31.74
N LEU A 350 0.72 -16.42 -31.16
CA LEU A 350 -0.02 -17.29 -30.22
C LEU A 350 -0.71 -18.48 -30.95
N ARG A 351 -0.68 -18.53 -32.26
CA ARG A 351 -1.42 -19.52 -33.09
C ARG A 351 -2.93 -19.46 -32.87
N LEU A 352 -3.47 -18.28 -32.69
CA LEU A 352 -4.89 -18.00 -32.53
C LEU A 352 -5.44 -17.23 -33.72
N THR A 353 -6.74 -17.41 -33.97
CA THR A 353 -7.54 -16.45 -34.73
C THR A 353 -7.77 -15.18 -33.93
N ARG A 354 -8.21 -14.12 -34.60
CA ARG A 354 -8.63 -12.88 -33.96
C ARG A 354 -9.71 -13.11 -32.90
N GLU A 355 -10.71 -13.88 -33.25
CA GLU A 355 -11.87 -14.18 -32.38
C GLU A 355 -11.46 -14.99 -31.16
N GLU A 356 -10.62 -16.00 -31.32
CA GLU A 356 -10.06 -16.76 -30.18
C GLU A 356 -9.22 -15.89 -29.27
N PHE A 357 -8.41 -14.99 -29.81
CA PHE A 357 -7.61 -14.06 -29.02
C PHE A 357 -8.49 -13.09 -28.20
N LEU A 358 -9.47 -12.45 -28.84
CA LEU A 358 -10.41 -11.56 -28.18
C LEU A 358 -11.28 -12.31 -27.16
N GLY A 359 -11.65 -13.54 -27.44
CA GLY A 359 -12.40 -14.42 -26.54
C GLY A 359 -11.68 -14.71 -25.22
N LEU A 360 -10.36 -14.58 -25.14
CA LEU A 360 -9.61 -14.77 -23.89
C LEU A 360 -9.99 -13.73 -22.82
N GLY A 361 -10.31 -12.49 -23.22
CA GLY A 361 -10.69 -11.41 -22.32
C GLY A 361 -12.19 -11.31 -22.05
N ARG A 362 -13.06 -12.07 -22.73
CA ARG A 362 -14.53 -12.01 -22.57
C ARG A 362 -14.99 -12.97 -21.48
N VAL A 363 -16.06 -12.65 -20.78
CA VAL A 363 -16.73 -13.59 -19.85
C VAL A 363 -17.26 -14.79 -20.65
N HIS A 364 -18.01 -14.54 -21.72
CA HIS A 364 -18.46 -15.52 -22.68
C HIS A 364 -17.58 -15.41 -23.95
N ALA A 365 -16.63 -16.31 -24.12
CA ALA A 365 -15.60 -16.20 -25.16
C ALA A 365 -16.15 -15.96 -26.58
N ALA A 366 -17.31 -16.51 -26.91
CA ALA A 366 -17.96 -16.38 -28.22
C ALA A 366 -18.84 -15.12 -28.36
N ASP A 367 -19.07 -14.35 -27.31
CA ASP A 367 -19.90 -13.14 -27.37
C ASP A 367 -19.08 -11.93 -27.82
N GLU A 368 -19.23 -11.57 -29.10
CA GLU A 368 -18.51 -10.45 -29.69
C GLU A 368 -18.94 -9.07 -29.18
N SER A 369 -20.07 -8.97 -28.48
CA SER A 369 -20.52 -7.73 -27.85
C SER A 369 -19.81 -7.39 -26.55
N GLU A 370 -19.17 -8.37 -25.91
CA GLU A 370 -18.43 -8.17 -24.68
C GLU A 370 -17.08 -7.49 -24.91
N LEU A 371 -16.68 -6.66 -23.94
CA LEU A 371 -15.38 -6.01 -23.90
C LEU A 371 -14.27 -7.03 -23.57
N PHE A 372 -13.05 -6.70 -23.93
CA PHE A 372 -11.87 -7.45 -23.51
C PHE A 372 -11.47 -7.03 -22.09
N GLY A 373 -11.78 -7.85 -21.10
CA GLY A 373 -11.45 -7.63 -19.69
C GLY A 373 -10.17 -8.35 -19.27
N LEU A 374 -9.35 -7.68 -18.48
CA LEU A 374 -8.10 -8.27 -17.96
C LEU A 374 -8.37 -9.31 -16.87
N THR A 375 -9.41 -9.13 -16.07
CA THR A 375 -9.78 -10.09 -15.03
C THR A 375 -10.26 -11.43 -15.63
N PRO A 376 -11.15 -11.48 -16.63
CA PRO A 376 -11.46 -12.73 -17.33
C PRO A 376 -10.22 -13.42 -17.92
N LEU A 377 -9.29 -12.66 -18.51
CA LEU A 377 -8.03 -13.19 -18.99
C LEU A 377 -7.22 -13.84 -17.85
N ALA A 378 -7.03 -13.13 -16.74
CA ALA A 378 -6.29 -13.62 -15.58
C ALA A 378 -6.94 -14.88 -14.97
N LEU A 379 -8.26 -14.89 -14.82
CA LEU A 379 -9.00 -16.05 -14.30
C LEU A 379 -8.86 -17.30 -15.18
N ARG A 380 -8.76 -17.14 -16.51
CA ARG A 380 -8.51 -18.26 -17.44
C ARG A 380 -7.09 -18.78 -17.39
N MET A 381 -6.13 -17.86 -17.19
CA MET A 381 -4.71 -18.16 -17.38
C MET A 381 -3.94 -18.41 -16.07
N CYS A 382 -4.61 -18.38 -14.91
CA CYS A 382 -4.00 -18.66 -13.63
C CYS A 382 -4.54 -19.97 -13.01
N ARG A 383 -3.67 -20.68 -12.28
CA ARG A 383 -4.05 -21.92 -11.57
C ARG A 383 -4.86 -21.65 -10.32
N SER A 384 -4.61 -20.51 -9.70
CA SER A 384 -5.21 -20.09 -8.43
C SER A 384 -5.59 -18.63 -8.52
N SER A 385 -6.79 -18.31 -8.02
CA SER A 385 -7.28 -16.95 -7.91
C SER A 385 -7.83 -16.70 -6.51
N ASN A 386 -7.64 -15.50 -5.97
CA ASN A 386 -8.14 -15.17 -4.64
C ASN A 386 -8.60 -13.71 -4.52
N GLY A 387 -9.60 -13.52 -3.65
CA GLY A 387 -9.94 -12.22 -3.07
C GLY A 387 -9.09 -11.91 -1.85
N VAL A 388 -9.24 -10.72 -1.28
CA VAL A 388 -8.35 -10.17 -0.23
C VAL A 388 -9.01 -10.05 1.14
N SER A 389 -10.17 -10.67 1.31
CA SER A 389 -10.86 -10.99 2.55
C SER A 389 -11.82 -12.14 2.28
N ARG A 390 -12.32 -12.78 3.34
CA ARG A 390 -13.34 -13.83 3.21
C ARG A 390 -14.56 -13.33 2.44
N LYS A 391 -15.09 -12.17 2.83
CA LYS A 391 -16.25 -11.56 2.15
C LYS A 391 -15.96 -11.21 0.69
N HIS A 392 -14.78 -10.66 0.42
CA HIS A 392 -14.38 -10.37 -0.96
C HIS A 392 -14.22 -11.63 -1.81
N GLY A 393 -13.78 -12.74 -1.23
CA GLY A 393 -13.78 -14.03 -1.92
C GLY A 393 -15.19 -14.49 -2.31
N GLU A 394 -16.19 -14.31 -1.42
CA GLU A 394 -17.61 -14.59 -1.71
C GLU A 394 -18.12 -13.69 -2.84
N VAL A 395 -17.96 -12.37 -2.72
CA VAL A 395 -18.35 -11.39 -3.74
C VAL A 395 -17.70 -11.67 -5.10
N SER A 396 -16.42 -12.03 -5.09
CA SER A 396 -15.70 -12.36 -6.33
C SER A 396 -16.24 -13.62 -6.99
N ARG A 397 -16.64 -14.65 -6.22
CA ARG A 397 -17.30 -15.83 -6.76
C ARG A 397 -18.66 -15.50 -7.39
N GLU A 398 -19.45 -14.67 -6.74
CA GLU A 398 -20.74 -14.19 -7.29
C GLU A 398 -20.54 -13.41 -8.59
N LEU A 399 -19.59 -12.46 -8.59
CA LEU A 399 -19.31 -11.59 -9.73
C LEU A 399 -18.89 -12.37 -10.96
N TRP A 400 -18.04 -13.38 -10.78
CA TRP A 400 -17.44 -14.13 -11.87
C TRP A 400 -18.07 -15.52 -12.12
N ASN A 401 -19.16 -15.88 -11.43
CA ASN A 401 -19.83 -17.18 -11.59
C ASN A 401 -20.21 -17.48 -13.06
N LYS A 402 -20.55 -16.44 -13.84
CA LYS A 402 -20.88 -16.59 -15.26
C LYS A 402 -19.78 -17.22 -16.12
N MET A 403 -18.52 -17.18 -15.66
CA MET A 403 -17.41 -17.89 -16.33
C MET A 403 -17.42 -19.40 -16.08
N TRP A 404 -18.18 -19.87 -15.10
CA TRP A 404 -18.34 -21.29 -14.73
C TRP A 404 -19.84 -21.60 -14.54
N PRO A 405 -20.66 -21.55 -15.65
CA PRO A 405 -22.11 -21.69 -15.54
C PRO A 405 -22.56 -23.06 -15.03
N GLU A 406 -21.69 -24.06 -15.10
CA GLU A 406 -21.93 -25.41 -14.59
C GLU A 406 -21.68 -25.55 -13.07
N ARG A 407 -21.12 -24.52 -12.43
CA ARG A 407 -20.77 -24.54 -11.00
C ARG A 407 -21.74 -23.69 -10.18
N ARG A 408 -21.95 -24.11 -8.96
CA ARG A 408 -22.58 -23.25 -7.95
C ARG A 408 -21.61 -22.13 -7.57
N VAL A 409 -22.13 -21.03 -7.05
CA VAL A 409 -21.31 -19.87 -6.66
C VAL A 409 -20.20 -20.25 -5.66
N ASP A 410 -20.51 -21.11 -4.68
CA ASP A 410 -19.56 -21.56 -3.67
C ASP A 410 -18.47 -22.51 -4.22
N GLU A 411 -18.65 -23.07 -5.43
CA GLU A 411 -17.73 -23.94 -6.15
C GLU A 411 -16.84 -23.20 -7.16
N VAL A 412 -17.09 -21.90 -7.41
CA VAL A 412 -16.24 -21.07 -8.28
C VAL A 412 -14.82 -21.05 -7.71
N PRO A 413 -13.76 -21.33 -8.52
CA PRO A 413 -12.40 -21.54 -8.02
C PRO A 413 -11.68 -20.23 -7.64
N ILE A 414 -12.33 -19.40 -6.84
CA ILE A 414 -11.76 -18.18 -6.25
C ILE A 414 -11.77 -18.35 -4.74
N GLN A 415 -10.59 -18.45 -4.16
CA GLN A 415 -10.38 -18.53 -2.72
C GLN A 415 -10.18 -17.12 -2.13
N TYR A 416 -9.70 -17.01 -0.90
CA TYR A 416 -9.30 -15.74 -0.30
C TYR A 416 -8.01 -15.88 0.52
N VAL A 417 -7.24 -14.80 0.56
CA VAL A 417 -6.17 -14.57 1.51
C VAL A 417 -6.41 -13.19 2.09
N THR A 418 -6.80 -13.12 3.36
CA THR A 418 -7.11 -11.83 3.99
C THR A 418 -5.86 -10.98 4.10
N ASN A 419 -5.98 -9.71 3.73
CA ASN A 419 -4.87 -8.76 3.79
C ASN A 419 -4.31 -8.63 5.22
N GLY A 420 -3.16 -8.03 5.31
CA GLY A 420 -2.49 -7.65 6.54
C GLY A 420 -1.50 -6.53 6.30
N VAL A 421 -0.99 -5.92 7.36
CA VAL A 421 -0.12 -4.76 7.33
C VAL A 421 1.27 -5.08 7.88
N HIS A 422 2.30 -4.46 7.35
CA HIS A 422 3.68 -4.69 7.80
C HIS A 422 3.91 -4.06 9.18
N ALA A 423 3.86 -4.86 10.23
CA ALA A 423 3.88 -4.38 11.61
C ALA A 423 5.07 -3.44 11.92
N PRO A 424 6.32 -3.73 11.53
CA PRO A 424 7.44 -2.83 11.80
C PRO A 424 7.34 -1.46 11.12
N THR A 425 6.67 -1.35 9.97
CA THR A 425 6.43 -0.07 9.28
C THR A 425 5.39 0.79 9.99
N TRP A 426 4.31 0.16 10.49
CA TRP A 426 3.13 0.89 10.93
C TRP A 426 3.03 1.08 12.44
N VAL A 427 3.74 0.26 13.25
CA VAL A 427 3.75 0.43 14.70
C VAL A 427 4.45 1.73 15.10
N SER A 428 3.84 2.43 16.06
CA SER A 428 4.41 3.64 16.66
C SER A 428 5.72 3.30 17.41
N PRO A 429 6.75 4.14 17.35
CA PRO A 429 7.96 3.95 18.16
C PRO A 429 7.69 3.81 19.66
N LEU A 430 6.63 4.45 20.17
CA LEU A 430 6.26 4.36 21.60
C LEU A 430 5.66 2.99 21.95
N LEU A 431 4.78 2.44 21.10
CA LEU A 431 4.26 1.07 21.32
C LEU A 431 5.33 0.02 21.05
N ARG A 432 6.18 0.24 20.05
CA ARG A 432 7.33 -0.64 19.81
C ARG A 432 8.18 -0.77 21.08
N ALA A 433 8.49 0.34 21.75
CA ALA A 433 9.26 0.30 22.98
C ALA A 433 8.57 -0.52 24.07
N LEU A 434 7.23 -0.42 24.22
CA LEU A 434 6.48 -1.27 25.14
C LEU A 434 6.51 -2.75 24.72
N PHE A 435 6.43 -3.05 23.43
CA PHE A 435 6.53 -4.43 22.97
C PHE A 435 7.94 -4.97 23.18
N GLU A 436 9.00 -4.18 22.94
CA GLU A 436 10.38 -4.59 23.21
C GLU A 436 10.62 -4.86 24.70
N GLU A 437 9.99 -4.08 25.60
CA GLU A 437 10.10 -4.22 27.05
C GLU A 437 9.30 -5.41 27.60
N HIS A 438 8.04 -5.60 27.22
CA HIS A 438 7.14 -6.58 27.81
C HIS A 438 7.02 -7.89 27.01
N VAL A 439 7.18 -7.83 25.67
CA VAL A 439 7.15 -9.02 24.80
C VAL A 439 8.55 -9.52 24.51
N GLY A 440 9.53 -8.60 24.41
CA GLY A 440 10.94 -8.88 24.12
C GLY A 440 11.43 -8.28 22.81
N GLY A 441 12.75 -8.22 22.63
CA GLY A 441 13.37 -7.61 21.44
C GLY A 441 12.93 -8.24 20.12
N ASP A 442 12.56 -9.51 20.12
CA ASP A 442 12.06 -10.24 18.94
C ASP A 442 10.51 -10.24 18.87
N TRP A 443 9.84 -9.19 19.35
CA TRP A 443 8.38 -9.11 19.41
C TRP A 443 7.69 -9.43 18.07
N THR A 444 8.28 -9.07 16.93
CA THR A 444 7.76 -9.42 15.59
C THR A 444 7.68 -10.93 15.37
N ARG A 445 8.60 -11.69 15.95
CA ARG A 445 8.59 -13.14 15.89
C ARG A 445 7.52 -13.74 16.80
N VAL A 446 7.33 -13.16 18.00
CA VAL A 446 6.26 -13.55 18.92
C VAL A 446 4.89 -13.28 18.32
N LEU A 447 4.75 -12.20 17.53
CA LEU A 447 3.51 -11.87 16.80
C LEU A 447 3.01 -13.00 15.88
N HIS A 448 3.88 -13.91 15.46
CA HIS A 448 3.51 -15.06 14.64
C HIS A 448 2.81 -16.19 15.44
N ASP A 449 2.86 -16.16 16.76
CA ASP A 449 2.14 -17.05 17.67
C ASP A 449 1.09 -16.25 18.44
N ALA A 450 -0.17 -16.38 18.03
CA ALA A 450 -1.27 -15.60 18.59
C ALA A 450 -1.44 -15.85 20.11
N GLY A 451 -1.14 -17.05 20.59
CA GLY A 451 -1.23 -17.38 22.02
C GLY A 451 -0.11 -16.74 22.84
N ALA A 452 1.13 -16.84 22.36
CA ALA A 452 2.28 -16.19 23.00
C ALA A 452 2.16 -14.67 22.98
N TRP A 453 1.72 -14.10 21.85
CA TRP A 453 1.45 -12.68 21.71
C TRP A 453 0.39 -12.20 22.70
N ALA A 454 -0.75 -12.89 22.75
CA ALA A 454 -1.85 -12.53 23.64
C ALA A 454 -1.43 -12.55 25.11
N ALA A 455 -0.68 -13.58 25.53
CA ALA A 455 -0.17 -13.69 26.89
C ALA A 455 0.82 -12.57 27.24
N ALA A 456 1.69 -12.18 26.30
CA ALA A 456 2.66 -11.13 26.53
C ALA A 456 2.02 -9.73 26.57
N VAL A 457 1.08 -9.41 25.67
CA VAL A 457 0.36 -8.13 25.64
C VAL A 457 -0.47 -7.93 26.92
N GLU A 458 -0.98 -9.01 27.52
CA GLU A 458 -1.72 -8.95 28.81
C GLU A 458 -0.86 -8.43 29.95
N LEU A 459 0.46 -8.60 29.90
CA LEU A 459 1.39 -8.16 30.94
C LEU A 459 1.72 -6.66 30.89
N ILE A 460 1.33 -5.94 29.83
CA ILE A 460 1.58 -4.50 29.74
C ILE A 460 0.69 -3.76 30.77
N PRO A 461 1.25 -2.96 31.71
CA PRO A 461 0.46 -2.23 32.69
C PRO A 461 -0.48 -1.20 32.04
N ASP A 462 -1.67 -1.01 32.63
CA ASP A 462 -2.68 -0.06 32.14
C ASP A 462 -2.13 1.38 32.02
N GLU A 463 -1.39 1.81 33.03
CA GLU A 463 -0.82 3.15 33.10
C GLU A 463 0.22 3.38 31.98
N GLU A 464 1.02 2.37 31.65
CA GLU A 464 2.05 2.46 30.61
C GLU A 464 1.41 2.48 29.23
N LEU A 465 0.45 1.60 28.97
CA LEU A 465 -0.30 1.57 27.71
C LEU A 465 -1.03 2.89 27.49
N TRP A 466 -1.74 3.40 28.51
CA TRP A 466 -2.45 4.67 28.43
C TRP A 466 -1.51 5.85 28.23
N LYS A 467 -0.39 5.89 28.97
CA LYS A 467 0.65 6.90 28.81
C LYS A 467 1.22 6.93 27.40
N ALA A 468 1.53 5.77 26.82
CA ALA A 468 2.01 5.68 25.46
C ALA A 468 0.96 6.23 24.48
N ARG A 469 -0.31 5.83 24.59
CA ARG A 469 -1.40 6.32 23.75
C ARG A 469 -1.57 7.86 23.85
N ARG A 470 -1.53 8.43 25.04
CA ARG A 470 -1.58 9.90 25.22
C ARG A 470 -0.40 10.61 24.57
N LEU A 471 0.82 10.07 24.69
CA LEU A 471 2.00 10.65 24.04
C LEU A 471 1.92 10.58 22.53
N MET A 472 1.38 9.49 21.97
CA MET A 472 1.13 9.35 20.52
C MET A 472 0.14 10.42 20.06
N LYS A 473 -0.97 10.61 20.77
CA LYS A 473 -1.97 11.63 20.45
C LYS A 473 -1.38 13.05 20.52
N ARG A 474 -0.57 13.39 21.52
CA ARG A 474 0.14 14.68 21.58
C ARG A 474 0.99 14.94 20.34
N ARG A 475 1.72 13.92 19.85
CA ARG A 475 2.50 14.03 18.60
C ARG A 475 1.60 14.28 17.40
N LEU A 476 0.46 13.59 17.32
CA LEU A 476 -0.52 13.83 16.27
C LEU A 476 -1.08 15.25 16.29
N VAL A 477 -1.47 15.74 17.48
CA VAL A 477 -1.99 17.10 17.62
C VAL A 477 -0.94 18.14 17.21
N ALA A 478 0.32 17.95 17.62
CA ALA A 478 1.42 18.82 17.18
C ALA A 478 1.62 18.78 15.65
N PHE A 479 1.57 17.60 15.07
CA PHE A 479 1.65 17.41 13.61
C PHE A 479 0.49 18.10 12.87
N VAL A 480 -0.74 17.92 13.35
CA VAL A 480 -1.95 18.56 12.76
C VAL A 480 -1.81 20.07 12.79
N ARG A 481 -1.44 20.65 13.95
CA ARG A 481 -1.24 22.08 14.13
C ARG A 481 -0.20 22.65 13.17
N ASP A 482 0.96 22.03 13.09
CA ASP A 482 2.05 22.45 12.19
C ASP A 482 1.62 22.35 10.71
N ARG A 483 0.98 21.25 10.33
CA ARG A 483 0.52 21.03 8.95
C ARG A 483 -0.51 22.06 8.52
N VAL A 484 -1.48 22.36 9.37
CA VAL A 484 -2.51 23.39 9.11
C VAL A 484 -1.89 24.79 9.06
N TYR A 485 -1.01 25.12 10.02
CA TYR A 485 -0.28 26.37 10.04
C TYR A 485 0.50 26.61 8.73
N ARG A 486 1.29 25.64 8.31
CA ARG A 486 2.06 25.71 7.04
C ARG A 486 1.15 25.82 5.83
N ALA A 487 0.05 25.07 5.77
CA ALA A 487 -0.90 25.14 4.67
C ALA A 487 -1.52 26.53 4.54
N ARG A 488 -1.92 27.16 5.65
CA ARG A 488 -2.47 28.53 5.68
C ARG A 488 -1.43 29.57 5.22
N LEU A 489 -0.17 29.42 5.63
CA LEU A 489 0.92 30.29 5.15
C LEU A 489 1.17 30.13 3.65
N GLN A 490 1.17 28.91 3.14
CA GLN A 490 1.33 28.64 1.70
C GLN A 490 0.16 29.18 0.87
N GLN A 491 -1.02 29.29 1.45
CA GLN A 491 -2.20 29.91 0.83
C GLN A 491 -2.19 31.44 0.98
N HIS A 492 -1.14 32.04 1.55
CA HIS A 492 -1.03 33.47 1.81
C HIS A 492 -2.19 34.02 2.67
N GLU A 493 -2.65 33.23 3.63
CA GLU A 493 -3.65 33.67 4.60
C GLU A 493 -3.07 34.68 5.61
N ALA A 494 -3.94 35.45 6.26
CA ALA A 494 -3.51 36.42 7.29
C ALA A 494 -2.74 35.71 8.41
N ALA A 495 -1.64 36.31 8.88
CA ALA A 495 -0.77 35.72 9.90
C ALA A 495 -1.54 35.28 11.16
N ALA A 496 -2.45 36.10 11.67
CA ALA A 496 -3.28 35.77 12.84
C ALA A 496 -4.19 34.54 12.60
N TYR A 497 -4.68 34.36 11.36
CA TYR A 497 -5.45 33.16 11.02
C TYR A 497 -4.55 31.92 10.88
N ALA A 498 -3.35 32.07 10.30
CA ALA A 498 -2.39 30.98 10.28
C ALA A 498 -1.98 30.56 11.70
N GLU A 499 -1.64 31.52 12.57
CA GLU A 499 -1.25 31.28 13.97
C GLU A 499 -2.36 30.64 14.79
N SER A 500 -3.64 30.90 14.51
CA SER A 500 -4.77 30.25 15.21
C SER A 500 -4.74 28.73 15.10
N ALA A 501 -4.09 28.15 14.08
CA ALA A 501 -3.89 26.72 13.93
C ALA A 501 -3.06 26.11 15.08
N LEU A 502 -2.14 26.86 15.66
CA LEU A 502 -1.27 26.39 16.75
C LEU A 502 -2.02 26.14 18.08
N SER A 503 -3.26 26.65 18.18
CA SER A 503 -4.14 26.46 19.34
C SER A 503 -5.34 25.54 19.08
N MET A 504 -5.41 24.91 17.88
CA MET A 504 -6.45 23.94 17.55
C MET A 504 -6.22 22.63 18.29
N PHE A 505 -7.29 21.86 18.45
CA PHE A 505 -7.27 20.55 19.06
C PHE A 505 -6.80 20.52 20.52
N ASP A 506 -7.20 19.50 21.24
CA ASP A 506 -6.88 19.25 22.64
C ASP A 506 -6.25 17.85 22.76
N ASP A 507 -5.13 17.74 23.46
CA ASP A 507 -4.40 16.49 23.65
C ASP A 507 -5.21 15.44 24.43
N ASP A 508 -6.18 15.88 25.26
CA ASP A 508 -7.00 15.02 26.10
C ASP A 508 -8.40 14.74 25.50
N ALA A 509 -8.76 15.41 24.39
CA ALA A 509 -10.04 15.17 23.70
C ALA A 509 -10.04 13.87 22.88
N LEU A 510 -11.22 13.23 22.80
CA LEU A 510 -11.43 12.08 21.92
C LEU A 510 -11.15 12.47 20.47
N THR A 511 -10.20 11.79 19.82
CA THR A 511 -9.77 12.10 18.45
C THR A 511 -10.20 10.99 17.50
N ILE A 512 -11.06 11.34 16.53
CA ILE A 512 -11.58 10.43 15.52
C ILE A 512 -10.90 10.75 14.17
N GLY A 513 -10.27 9.75 13.57
CA GLY A 513 -9.67 9.83 12.24
C GLY A 513 -10.60 9.27 11.17
N PHE A 514 -10.75 10.00 10.07
CA PHE A 514 -11.44 9.54 8.88
C PHE A 514 -10.62 9.92 7.65
N ALA A 515 -9.76 9.02 7.20
CA ALA A 515 -8.85 9.30 6.09
C ALA A 515 -8.77 8.15 5.09
N ARG A 516 -9.09 8.47 3.82
CA ARG A 516 -9.15 7.50 2.73
C ARG A 516 -9.36 8.18 1.38
N ARG A 517 -9.20 7.44 0.28
CA ARG A 517 -9.62 7.92 -1.05
C ARG A 517 -11.09 8.35 -1.01
N VAL A 518 -11.38 9.53 -1.55
CA VAL A 518 -12.76 10.00 -1.66
C VAL A 518 -13.41 9.34 -2.87
N ALA A 519 -14.40 8.51 -2.61
CA ALA A 519 -15.19 7.79 -3.61
C ALA A 519 -16.58 7.53 -3.05
N ALA A 520 -17.58 7.43 -3.91
CA ALA A 520 -19.00 7.34 -3.52
C ALA A 520 -19.27 6.20 -2.52
N TYR A 521 -18.74 4.99 -2.77
CA TYR A 521 -18.99 3.83 -1.90
C TYR A 521 -18.36 3.96 -0.50
N LYS A 522 -17.38 4.87 -0.31
CA LYS A 522 -16.76 5.16 0.98
C LYS A 522 -17.66 6.00 1.89
N ARG A 523 -18.76 6.54 1.36
CA ARG A 523 -19.84 7.25 2.06
C ARG A 523 -19.37 8.36 3.00
N TRP A 524 -18.48 9.23 2.51
CA TRP A 524 -18.02 10.40 3.26
C TRP A 524 -19.19 11.27 3.78
N GLY A 525 -20.27 11.36 3.02
CA GLY A 525 -21.48 12.10 3.39
C GLY A 525 -22.27 11.50 4.54
N LEU A 526 -22.03 10.22 4.92
CA LEU A 526 -22.79 9.58 5.98
C LEU A 526 -22.65 10.30 7.33
N LEU A 527 -21.43 10.72 7.66
CA LEU A 527 -21.17 11.52 8.87
C LEU A 527 -21.78 12.92 8.80
N LEU A 528 -22.06 13.44 7.60
CA LEU A 528 -22.66 14.76 7.39
C LEU A 528 -24.17 14.70 7.15
N SER A 529 -24.81 13.54 7.33
CA SER A 529 -26.26 13.38 7.11
C SER A 529 -27.12 14.16 8.13
N ASP A 530 -26.61 14.36 9.34
CA ASP A 530 -27.18 15.23 10.36
C ASP A 530 -26.12 16.22 10.91
N PRO A 531 -25.89 17.35 10.23
CA PRO A 531 -24.87 18.32 10.64
C PRO A 531 -25.15 18.95 12.01
N ALA A 532 -26.43 19.08 12.40
CA ALA A 532 -26.79 19.66 13.68
C ALA A 532 -26.44 18.71 14.83
N ARG A 533 -26.68 17.41 14.66
CA ARG A 533 -26.33 16.36 15.64
C ARG A 533 -24.80 16.23 15.76
N LEU A 534 -24.11 16.20 14.64
CA LEU A 534 -22.64 16.15 14.63
C LEU A 534 -22.03 17.39 15.30
N ARG A 535 -22.56 18.59 15.04
CA ARG A 535 -22.13 19.82 15.70
C ARG A 535 -22.30 19.74 17.22
N ARG A 536 -23.42 19.19 17.73
CA ARG A 536 -23.63 19.00 19.18
C ARG A 536 -22.56 18.10 19.80
N ILE A 537 -22.19 17.00 19.11
CA ILE A 537 -21.14 16.08 19.55
C ILE A 537 -19.78 16.78 19.60
N ILE A 538 -19.43 17.52 18.55
CA ILE A 538 -18.14 18.23 18.45
C ILE A 538 -18.03 19.33 19.53
N LEU A 539 -19.10 20.08 19.75
CA LEU A 539 -19.09 21.25 20.64
C LEU A 539 -19.42 20.94 22.10
N ASP A 540 -19.67 19.68 22.49
CA ASP A 540 -19.84 19.31 23.89
C ASP A 540 -18.57 19.68 24.68
N ALA A 541 -18.72 20.63 25.63
CA ALA A 541 -17.59 21.10 26.40
C ALA A 541 -17.17 20.11 27.50
N SER A 542 -18.09 19.24 27.93
CA SER A 542 -17.84 18.25 28.99
C SER A 542 -17.15 16.98 28.46
N ARG A 543 -17.40 16.64 27.19
CA ARG A 543 -16.88 15.47 26.50
C ARG A 543 -16.47 15.82 25.07
N PRO A 544 -15.41 16.64 24.90
CA PRO A 544 -15.06 17.18 23.59
C PRO A 544 -14.63 16.08 22.60
N VAL A 545 -15.18 16.13 21.38
CA VAL A 545 -14.82 15.25 20.29
C VAL A 545 -14.15 16.07 19.18
N GLN A 546 -13.07 15.54 18.63
CA GLN A 546 -12.38 16.19 17.52
C GLN A 546 -12.15 15.23 16.36
N PHE A 547 -12.20 15.77 15.13
CA PHE A 547 -12.10 14.99 13.90
C PHE A 547 -10.93 15.42 13.04
N VAL A 548 -10.18 14.46 12.55
CA VAL A 548 -9.16 14.67 11.52
C VAL A 548 -9.56 13.94 10.25
N PHE A 549 -9.84 14.72 9.21
CA PHE A 549 -10.15 14.23 7.88
C PHE A 549 -8.92 14.33 6.97
N ALA A 550 -8.73 13.36 6.08
CA ALA A 550 -7.73 13.45 5.02
C ALA A 550 -8.10 12.54 3.84
N GLY A 551 -7.84 12.96 2.62
CA GLY A 551 -8.13 12.12 1.47
C GLY A 551 -7.99 12.87 0.15
N LYS A 552 -7.89 12.09 -0.94
CA LYS A 552 -7.81 12.60 -2.31
C LYS A 552 -8.97 12.08 -3.13
N ALA A 553 -9.62 12.96 -3.90
CA ALA A 553 -10.57 12.57 -4.94
C ALA A 553 -9.81 12.29 -6.23
N HIS A 554 -10.26 11.30 -7.01
CA HIS A 554 -9.68 11.09 -8.35
C HIS A 554 -9.86 12.36 -9.19
N PRO A 555 -8.85 12.78 -10.00
CA PRO A 555 -8.91 14.04 -10.76
C PRO A 555 -10.17 14.19 -11.62
N GLN A 556 -10.71 13.10 -12.16
CA GLN A 556 -11.90 13.10 -13.00
C GLN A 556 -13.22 12.92 -12.23
N ASP A 557 -13.17 12.60 -10.91
CA ASP A 557 -14.37 12.37 -10.10
C ASP A 557 -14.89 13.68 -9.50
N GLN A 558 -15.74 14.36 -10.25
CA GLN A 558 -16.33 15.65 -9.84
C GLN A 558 -17.23 15.50 -8.61
N GLY A 559 -17.95 14.36 -8.47
CA GLY A 559 -18.79 14.08 -7.32
C GLY A 559 -17.98 13.96 -6.03
N ALA A 560 -16.86 13.26 -6.07
CA ALA A 560 -15.94 13.16 -4.95
C ALA A 560 -15.30 14.52 -4.59
N LYS A 561 -14.97 15.36 -5.58
CA LYS A 561 -14.47 16.73 -5.34
C LYS A 561 -15.49 17.62 -4.65
N LEU A 562 -16.77 17.50 -4.99
CA LEU A 562 -17.85 18.22 -4.30
C LEU A 562 -17.98 17.81 -2.84
N ILE A 563 -17.87 16.52 -2.52
CA ILE A 563 -17.86 16.03 -1.13
C ILE A 563 -16.67 16.62 -0.36
N LEU A 564 -15.49 16.63 -0.97
CA LEU A 564 -14.29 17.26 -0.40
C LEU A 564 -14.50 18.75 -0.12
N GLN A 565 -15.08 19.47 -1.07
CA GLN A 565 -15.39 20.89 -0.93
C GLN A 565 -16.32 21.14 0.26
N GLN A 566 -17.35 20.34 0.44
CA GLN A 566 -18.28 20.46 1.58
C GLN A 566 -17.54 20.27 2.92
N LEU A 567 -16.65 19.29 3.01
CA LEU A 567 -15.83 19.06 4.21
C LEU A 567 -14.87 20.22 4.50
N ALA A 568 -14.22 20.74 3.48
CA ALA A 568 -13.30 21.87 3.62
C ALA A 568 -14.01 23.16 4.03
N LEU A 569 -15.21 23.40 3.50
CA LEU A 569 -16.02 24.56 3.89
C LEU A 569 -16.49 24.51 5.36
N TRP A 570 -16.56 23.34 5.95
CA TRP A 570 -16.88 23.19 7.38
C TRP A 570 -15.82 23.79 8.29
N GLU A 571 -14.57 23.85 7.85
CA GLU A 571 -13.49 24.53 8.56
C GLU A 571 -13.66 26.05 8.66
N LEU A 572 -14.56 26.64 7.85
CA LEU A 572 -14.87 28.08 7.92
C LEU A 572 -15.77 28.42 9.11
N ASP A 573 -16.42 27.43 9.75
CA ASP A 573 -17.14 27.64 10.99
C ASP A 573 -16.13 27.81 12.16
N ALA A 574 -16.06 28.99 12.75
CA ALA A 574 -15.07 29.35 13.75
C ALA A 574 -15.10 28.48 15.03
N GLU A 575 -16.26 27.86 15.36
CA GLU A 575 -16.38 26.98 16.53
C GLU A 575 -15.94 25.55 16.15
N VAL A 576 -16.37 25.06 14.98
CA VAL A 576 -16.06 23.71 14.51
C VAL A 576 -14.58 23.60 14.11
N SER A 577 -14.01 24.63 13.47
CA SER A 577 -12.62 24.65 12.99
C SER A 577 -11.56 24.42 14.06
N ARG A 578 -11.90 24.61 15.33
CA ARG A 578 -11.00 24.32 16.46
C ARG A 578 -10.92 22.81 16.77
N ARG A 579 -11.87 22.01 16.29
CA ARG A 579 -12.04 20.59 16.62
C ARG A 579 -12.26 19.69 15.42
N ALA A 580 -12.32 20.21 14.21
CA ALA A 580 -12.43 19.45 12.99
C ALA A 580 -11.56 20.07 11.91
N VAL A 581 -10.76 19.24 11.21
CA VAL A 581 -9.83 19.70 10.20
C VAL A 581 -9.72 18.69 9.06
N PHE A 582 -9.56 19.20 7.82
CA PHE A 582 -9.18 18.42 6.66
C PHE A 582 -7.69 18.63 6.34
N LEU A 583 -6.89 17.59 6.48
CA LEU A 583 -5.47 17.62 6.13
C LEU A 583 -5.30 17.41 4.62
N GLN A 584 -4.74 18.41 3.95
CA GLN A 584 -4.47 18.36 2.53
C GLN A 584 -3.29 17.43 2.20
N ASP A 585 -3.30 16.92 0.97
CA ASP A 585 -2.26 16.09 0.39
C ASP A 585 -2.00 14.80 1.19
N TYR A 586 -3.09 14.02 1.37
CA TYR A 586 -3.04 12.73 2.05
C TYR A 586 -2.05 11.80 1.33
N ASP A 587 -1.01 11.41 2.05
CA ASP A 587 0.05 10.51 1.62
C ASP A 587 0.37 9.47 2.71
N GLN A 588 1.42 8.67 2.51
CA GLN A 588 1.83 7.64 3.45
C GLN A 588 2.31 8.21 4.80
N GLU A 589 2.91 9.42 4.80
CA GLU A 589 3.35 10.08 6.04
C GLU A 589 2.15 10.56 6.87
N VAL A 590 1.20 11.26 6.24
CA VAL A 590 -0.05 11.67 6.91
C VAL A 590 -0.81 10.44 7.40
N ALA A 591 -0.89 9.39 6.58
CA ALA A 591 -1.52 8.13 6.97
C ALA A 591 -0.85 7.54 8.22
N ARG A 592 0.49 7.49 8.27
CA ARG A 592 1.26 6.95 9.40
C ARG A 592 0.97 7.71 10.69
N GLN A 593 0.99 9.05 10.64
CA GLN A 593 0.68 9.88 11.82
C GLN A 593 -0.73 9.62 12.35
N LEU A 594 -1.72 9.52 11.46
CA LEU A 594 -3.11 9.26 11.83
C LEU A 594 -3.29 7.86 12.43
N VAL A 595 -2.88 6.80 11.71
CA VAL A 595 -3.13 5.40 12.13
C VAL A 595 -2.38 5.04 13.41
N GLN A 596 -1.27 5.72 13.71
CA GLN A 596 -0.54 5.53 14.95
C GLN A 596 -1.26 6.12 16.15
N ALA A 597 -2.01 7.22 16.00
CA ALA A 597 -2.30 8.06 17.15
C ALA A 597 -3.78 8.43 17.38
N VAL A 598 -4.66 8.28 16.39
CA VAL A 598 -6.10 8.51 16.61
C VAL A 598 -6.67 7.51 17.63
N ASP A 599 -7.65 7.94 18.41
CA ASP A 599 -8.33 7.07 19.36
C ASP A 599 -9.31 6.13 18.65
N VAL A 600 -10.03 6.67 17.65
CA VAL A 600 -11.01 5.94 16.86
C VAL A 600 -10.75 6.14 15.37
N TRP A 601 -10.88 5.07 14.61
CA TRP A 601 -10.87 5.07 13.15
C TRP A 601 -12.24 4.82 12.59
N LEU A 602 -12.78 5.81 11.89
CA LEU A 602 -14.08 5.73 11.26
C LEU A 602 -13.97 5.10 9.87
N ASN A 603 -14.80 4.10 9.59
CA ASN A 603 -14.84 3.43 8.30
C ASN A 603 -16.26 2.99 7.94
N VAL A 604 -16.91 3.70 7.03
CA VAL A 604 -18.34 3.53 6.70
C VAL A 604 -18.58 3.18 5.23
N PRO A 605 -17.92 2.15 4.69
CA PRO A 605 -18.11 1.75 3.30
C PRO A 605 -19.55 1.22 3.09
N ARG A 606 -20.01 1.27 1.84
CA ARG A 606 -21.22 0.57 1.43
C ARG A 606 -20.93 -0.93 1.30
N ARG A 607 -21.72 -1.76 1.97
CA ARG A 607 -21.62 -3.22 1.83
C ARG A 607 -22.05 -3.66 0.43
N PRO A 608 -21.46 -4.68 -0.16
CA PRO A 608 -20.19 -5.33 0.18
C PRO A 608 -18.99 -4.79 -0.62
N LEU A 609 -18.84 -3.46 -0.73
CA LEU A 609 -17.92 -2.82 -1.66
C LEU A 609 -16.52 -2.53 -1.07
N GLU A 610 -16.26 -2.89 0.19
CA GLU A 610 -14.92 -2.84 0.78
C GLU A 610 -14.25 -4.22 0.63
N ALA A 611 -13.32 -4.35 -0.31
CA ALA A 611 -12.66 -5.63 -0.55
C ALA A 611 -11.89 -6.14 0.68
N SER A 612 -11.21 -5.26 1.39
CA SER A 612 -10.53 -5.57 2.66
C SER A 612 -10.51 -4.35 3.57
N GLY A 613 -9.76 -3.30 3.22
CA GLY A 613 -9.56 -2.12 4.05
C GLY A 613 -8.44 -2.33 5.07
N THR A 614 -7.19 -1.87 4.76
CA THR A 614 -6.02 -2.09 5.64
C THR A 614 -5.73 -0.96 6.63
N SER A 615 -6.42 0.19 6.54
CA SER A 615 -6.17 1.31 7.45
C SER A 615 -6.59 1.01 8.89
N GLY A 616 -7.75 0.35 9.07
CA GLY A 616 -8.22 -0.09 10.38
C GLY A 616 -7.31 -1.13 11.03
N GLU A 617 -6.67 -2.01 10.25
CA GLU A 617 -5.67 -2.98 10.73
C GLU A 617 -4.45 -2.25 11.34
N LYS A 618 -3.97 -1.18 10.66
CA LYS A 618 -2.87 -0.32 11.14
C LYS A 618 -3.22 0.39 12.45
N VAL A 619 -4.46 0.86 12.56
CA VAL A 619 -4.96 1.53 13.75
C VAL A 619 -5.04 0.54 14.93
N ALA A 620 -5.57 -0.66 14.71
CA ALA A 620 -5.66 -1.71 15.72
C ALA A 620 -4.27 -2.14 16.23
N LEU A 621 -3.29 -2.27 15.34
CA LEU A 621 -1.89 -2.54 15.69
C LEU A 621 -1.32 -1.48 16.66
N ASN A 622 -1.82 -0.25 16.59
CA ASN A 622 -1.41 0.87 17.43
C ASN A 622 -2.37 1.12 18.62
N GLY A 623 -3.31 0.22 18.88
CA GLY A 623 -4.25 0.33 19.99
C GLY A 623 -5.32 1.42 19.82
N GLY A 624 -5.54 1.92 18.62
CA GLY A 624 -6.74 2.67 18.27
C GLY A 624 -7.91 1.70 17.99
N LEU A 625 -9.14 2.16 18.20
CA LEU A 625 -10.33 1.36 18.06
C LEU A 625 -11.06 1.64 16.75
N ASN A 626 -11.60 0.60 16.12
CA ASN A 626 -12.35 0.75 14.88
C ASN A 626 -13.85 0.98 15.16
N LEU A 627 -14.41 2.01 14.54
CA LEU A 627 -15.85 2.25 14.41
C LEU A 627 -16.20 2.06 12.94
N SER A 628 -16.62 0.86 12.56
CA SER A 628 -16.69 0.48 11.16
C SER A 628 -17.92 -0.34 10.83
N VAL A 629 -18.41 -0.15 9.60
CA VAL A 629 -19.36 -1.08 9.00
C VAL A 629 -18.72 -2.46 8.89
N LEU A 630 -19.51 -3.52 9.13
CA LEU A 630 -19.08 -4.90 8.97
C LEU A 630 -18.95 -5.24 7.47
N ASP A 631 -17.76 -5.01 6.93
CA ASP A 631 -17.36 -5.30 5.56
C ASP A 631 -15.85 -5.54 5.48
N GLY A 632 -15.38 -6.21 4.43
CA GLY A 632 -13.99 -6.53 4.24
C GLY A 632 -13.38 -7.28 5.44
N TRP A 633 -12.20 -6.83 5.91
CA TRP A 633 -11.47 -7.42 7.03
C TRP A 633 -12.22 -7.35 8.36
N TRP A 634 -13.08 -6.29 8.57
CA TRP A 634 -13.77 -6.08 9.85
C TRP A 634 -14.83 -7.14 10.15
N LEU A 635 -15.39 -7.80 9.12
CA LEU A 635 -16.22 -9.00 9.28
C LEU A 635 -15.47 -10.21 9.90
N GLU A 636 -14.15 -10.23 9.76
CA GLU A 636 -13.30 -11.28 10.32
C GLU A 636 -12.68 -10.87 11.67
N GLY A 637 -12.44 -9.56 11.82
CA GLY A 637 -11.73 -9.03 12.99
C GLY A 637 -12.62 -8.62 14.15
N TYR A 638 -13.85 -8.21 13.92
CA TYR A 638 -14.75 -7.74 14.97
C TYR A 638 -15.29 -8.87 15.83
N ASP A 639 -15.14 -8.77 17.15
CA ASP A 639 -15.60 -9.77 18.12
C ASP A 639 -16.52 -9.18 19.22
N GLY A 640 -16.98 -7.92 19.07
CA GLY A 640 -17.84 -7.23 20.04
C GLY A 640 -17.08 -6.54 21.19
N ARG A 641 -15.75 -6.72 21.30
CA ARG A 641 -14.94 -6.19 22.41
C ARG A 641 -13.78 -5.30 21.94
N ASN A 642 -13.44 -5.34 20.67
CA ASN A 642 -12.25 -4.70 20.06
C ASN A 642 -12.58 -3.47 19.21
N GLY A 643 -13.80 -2.95 19.31
CA GLY A 643 -14.31 -1.79 18.56
C GLY A 643 -15.83 -1.83 18.45
N TRP A 644 -16.38 -1.19 17.41
CA TRP A 644 -17.83 -1.09 17.20
C TRP A 644 -18.23 -1.40 15.76
N ALA A 645 -19.39 -2.03 15.59
CA ALA A 645 -20.00 -2.34 14.31
C ALA A 645 -21.10 -1.31 13.99
N VAL A 646 -20.99 -0.63 12.84
CA VAL A 646 -21.98 0.36 12.36
C VAL A 646 -23.00 -0.33 11.47
N GLY A 647 -24.28 -0.18 11.80
CA GLY A 647 -25.41 -0.69 11.05
C GLY A 647 -25.48 -2.21 10.96
N GLU A 648 -26.45 -2.68 10.22
CA GLU A 648 -26.71 -4.10 9.97
C GLU A 648 -26.93 -4.34 8.47
N ASP A 649 -26.71 -5.57 8.01
CA ASP A 649 -27.01 -5.97 6.65
C ASP A 649 -28.45 -6.48 6.59
N VAL A 650 -29.36 -5.74 5.94
CA VAL A 650 -30.78 -6.09 5.81
C VAL A 650 -31.11 -6.34 4.34
N LEU A 651 -31.58 -7.53 4.05
CA LEU A 651 -31.93 -7.94 2.69
C LEU A 651 -33.12 -7.13 2.16
N GLY A 652 -33.02 -6.66 0.93
CA GLY A 652 -34.11 -6.00 0.20
C GLY A 652 -34.28 -4.50 0.48
N GLU A 653 -33.38 -3.88 1.27
CA GLU A 653 -33.37 -2.43 1.46
C GLU A 653 -32.87 -1.67 0.24
N THR A 654 -33.39 -0.47 0.05
CA THR A 654 -32.85 0.51 -0.88
C THR A 654 -31.52 1.08 -0.34
N THR A 655 -30.76 1.71 -1.23
CA THR A 655 -29.53 2.41 -0.88
C THR A 655 -29.77 3.51 0.17
N GLU A 656 -30.85 4.27 0.01
CA GLU A 656 -31.25 5.38 0.87
C GLU A 656 -31.67 4.90 2.27
N GLU A 657 -32.42 3.80 2.34
CA GLU A 657 -32.83 3.18 3.62
C GLU A 657 -31.60 2.65 4.38
N SER A 658 -30.70 1.97 3.68
CA SER A 658 -29.43 1.48 4.26
C SER A 658 -28.56 2.64 4.75
N ASP A 659 -28.45 3.74 3.99
CA ASP A 659 -27.68 4.91 4.40
C ASP A 659 -28.28 5.60 5.64
N ALA A 660 -29.59 5.75 5.67
CA ALA A 660 -30.29 6.36 6.81
C ALA A 660 -30.13 5.53 8.09
N ARG A 661 -30.25 4.20 8.00
CA ARG A 661 -30.05 3.29 9.14
C ARG A 661 -28.60 3.29 9.62
N ASP A 662 -27.64 3.19 8.71
CA ASP A 662 -26.22 3.20 9.09
C ASP A 662 -25.80 4.54 9.69
N ALA A 663 -26.38 5.66 9.22
CA ALA A 663 -26.16 6.99 9.82
C ALA A 663 -26.73 7.06 11.24
N GLU A 664 -27.96 6.59 11.47
CA GLU A 664 -28.55 6.56 12.80
C GLU A 664 -27.76 5.67 13.76
N SER A 665 -27.32 4.48 13.29
CA SER A 665 -26.46 3.58 14.05
C SER A 665 -25.13 4.25 14.40
N LEU A 666 -24.49 4.95 13.46
CA LEU A 666 -23.24 5.67 13.67
C LEU A 666 -23.38 6.72 14.78
N TYR A 667 -24.41 7.57 14.71
CA TYR A 667 -24.64 8.60 15.71
C TYR A 667 -25.00 8.02 17.07
N HIS A 668 -25.85 7.00 17.09
CA HIS A 668 -26.21 6.30 18.32
C HIS A 668 -24.98 5.75 19.03
N LEU A 669 -24.10 5.03 18.28
CA LEU A 669 -22.85 4.50 18.84
C LEU A 669 -21.92 5.60 19.37
N LEU A 670 -21.78 6.71 18.64
CA LEU A 670 -20.97 7.83 19.09
C LEU A 670 -21.48 8.39 20.42
N GLU A 671 -22.79 8.63 20.55
CA GLU A 671 -23.41 9.27 21.69
C GLU A 671 -23.51 8.36 22.93
N THR A 672 -23.77 7.05 22.73
CA THR A 672 -24.09 6.13 23.83
C THR A 672 -22.97 5.19 24.22
N GLU A 673 -22.02 4.94 23.30
CA GLU A 673 -20.95 3.97 23.54
C GLU A 673 -19.54 4.58 23.46
N VAL A 674 -19.20 5.17 22.32
CA VAL A 674 -17.81 5.60 22.01
C VAL A 674 -17.38 6.74 22.92
N VAL A 675 -18.17 7.85 22.95
CA VAL A 675 -17.85 9.02 23.75
C VAL A 675 -17.93 8.70 25.23
N PRO A 676 -18.98 8.05 25.78
CA PRO A 676 -19.03 7.67 27.18
C PRO A 676 -17.84 6.78 27.59
N ALA A 677 -17.51 5.74 26.84
CA ALA A 677 -16.40 4.83 27.18
C ALA A 677 -15.04 5.54 27.25
N PHE A 678 -14.81 6.53 26.38
CA PHE A 678 -13.55 7.29 26.39
C PHE A 678 -13.46 8.21 27.62
N TYR A 679 -14.56 8.80 28.07
CA TYR A 679 -14.58 9.78 29.18
C TYR A 679 -14.88 9.17 30.57
N GLU A 680 -15.25 7.90 30.64
CA GLU A 680 -15.36 7.17 31.91
C GLU A 680 -13.97 7.01 32.54
N ARG A 681 -13.77 7.59 33.74
CA ARG A 681 -12.47 7.61 34.44
C ARG A 681 -12.66 7.15 35.88
N ASP A 682 -11.66 6.45 36.41
CA ASP A 682 -11.54 6.20 37.86
C ASP A 682 -10.99 7.43 38.59
N GLU A 683 -10.76 7.29 39.92
CA GLU A 683 -10.20 8.34 40.75
C GLU A 683 -8.77 8.73 40.36
N ALA A 684 -8.02 7.84 39.72
CA ALA A 684 -6.67 8.09 39.20
C ALA A 684 -6.69 8.71 37.80
N GLY A 685 -7.88 8.87 37.19
CA GLY A 685 -8.06 9.41 35.84
C GLY A 685 -7.82 8.40 34.73
N LEU A 686 -7.80 7.09 35.00
CA LEU A 686 -7.60 6.03 34.02
C LEU A 686 -8.94 5.57 33.44
N PRO A 687 -9.05 5.42 32.08
CA PRO A 687 -10.22 4.89 31.41
C PRO A 687 -10.11 3.36 31.27
N HIS A 688 -10.30 2.60 32.32
CA HIS A 688 -10.09 1.14 32.34
C HIS A 688 -10.87 0.41 31.25
N ARG A 689 -12.14 0.76 31.01
CA ARG A 689 -12.93 0.17 29.91
C ARG A 689 -12.25 0.41 28.56
N TRP A 690 -11.77 1.62 28.31
CA TRP A 690 -11.08 1.97 27.06
C TRP A 690 -9.74 1.25 26.91
N ILE A 691 -8.95 1.21 27.99
CA ILE A 691 -7.64 0.55 28.02
C ILE A 691 -7.81 -0.95 27.74
N GLU A 692 -8.81 -1.60 28.33
CA GLU A 692 -9.10 -3.02 28.08
C GLU A 692 -9.51 -3.27 26.63
N MET A 693 -10.36 -2.42 26.03
CA MET A 693 -10.69 -2.51 24.60
C MET A 693 -9.45 -2.34 23.72
N THR A 694 -8.60 -1.37 24.04
CA THR A 694 -7.32 -1.12 23.36
C THR A 694 -6.40 -2.35 23.43
N ARG A 695 -6.20 -2.90 24.63
CA ARG A 695 -5.41 -4.11 24.88
C ARG A 695 -5.97 -5.29 24.10
N HIS A 696 -7.29 -5.49 24.16
CA HIS A 696 -7.97 -6.56 23.47
C HIS A 696 -7.83 -6.46 21.95
N ALA A 697 -7.93 -5.25 21.37
CA ALA A 697 -7.70 -5.00 19.96
C ALA A 697 -6.27 -5.37 19.55
N ILE A 698 -5.25 -4.91 20.28
CA ILE A 698 -3.83 -5.27 20.01
C ILE A 698 -3.65 -6.78 20.10
N ARG A 699 -4.20 -7.41 21.15
CA ARG A 699 -4.04 -8.84 21.44
C ARG A 699 -4.63 -9.72 20.35
N THR A 700 -5.81 -9.38 19.84
CA THR A 700 -6.56 -10.24 18.90
C THR A 700 -6.29 -9.91 17.44
N LEU A 701 -6.13 -8.63 17.09
CA LEU A 701 -6.06 -8.19 15.71
C LEU A 701 -4.65 -8.15 15.14
N ALA A 702 -3.63 -7.80 15.94
CA ALA A 702 -2.26 -7.70 15.43
C ALA A 702 -1.71 -9.04 14.90
N PRO A 703 -1.88 -10.19 15.55
CA PRO A 703 -1.41 -11.47 15.00
C PRO A 703 -2.23 -11.94 13.79
N ALA A 704 -3.51 -11.59 13.72
CA ALA A 704 -4.39 -12.01 12.63
C ALA A 704 -4.21 -11.19 11.34
N PHE A 705 -3.92 -9.88 11.47
CA PHE A 705 -3.91 -8.93 10.35
C PHE A 705 -2.54 -8.28 10.10
N ASN A 706 -1.45 -9.03 10.28
CA ASN A 706 -0.12 -8.62 9.84
C ASN A 706 0.24 -9.23 8.48
N SER A 707 1.10 -8.54 7.73
CA SER A 707 1.47 -8.98 6.38
C SER A 707 2.44 -10.16 6.36
N ASP A 708 3.13 -10.47 7.46
CA ASP A 708 3.94 -11.70 7.55
C ASP A 708 3.03 -12.93 7.51
N ARG A 709 1.92 -12.94 8.28
CA ARG A 709 0.88 -13.98 8.19
C ARG A 709 0.33 -14.05 6.76
N MET A 710 -0.01 -12.90 6.15
CA MET A 710 -0.53 -12.84 4.77
C MET A 710 0.46 -13.46 3.77
N VAL A 711 1.75 -13.10 3.82
CA VAL A 711 2.77 -13.64 2.89
C VAL A 711 3.01 -15.15 3.13
N ARG A 712 2.91 -15.61 4.37
CA ARG A 712 2.96 -17.04 4.69
C ARG A 712 1.77 -17.78 4.09
N ASP A 713 0.55 -17.26 4.24
CA ASP A 713 -0.65 -17.83 3.64
C ASP A 713 -0.54 -17.88 2.10
N TYR A 714 -0.05 -16.80 1.45
CA TYR A 714 0.24 -16.81 0.02
C TYR A 714 1.27 -17.89 -0.35
N THR A 715 2.34 -18.01 0.44
CA THR A 715 3.39 -18.99 0.17
C THR A 715 2.87 -20.42 0.26
N GLU A 716 2.17 -20.76 1.34
CA GLU A 716 1.70 -22.11 1.60
C GLU A 716 0.53 -22.53 0.69
N ARG A 717 -0.45 -21.64 0.49
CA ARG A 717 -1.71 -21.96 -0.20
C ARG A 717 -1.68 -21.65 -1.70
N ILE A 718 -0.93 -20.61 -2.11
CA ILE A 718 -0.93 -20.12 -3.48
C ILE A 718 0.35 -20.48 -4.22
N TYR A 719 1.54 -20.17 -3.66
CA TYR A 719 2.80 -20.31 -4.40
C TYR A 719 3.27 -21.77 -4.44
N LEU A 720 3.21 -22.48 -3.32
CA LEU A 720 3.55 -23.90 -3.26
C LEU A 720 2.39 -24.81 -3.69
N GLY A 721 1.14 -24.30 -3.59
CA GLY A 721 -0.08 -25.07 -3.74
C GLY A 721 -0.34 -25.93 -2.51
N GLU A 722 -1.61 -26.22 -2.22
CA GLU A 722 -1.93 -27.24 -1.23
C GLU A 722 -1.19 -28.53 -1.63
N ARG A 723 -0.37 -29.09 -0.76
CA ARG A 723 0.04 -30.48 -0.87
C ARG A 723 -1.25 -31.29 -0.81
N ARG A 724 -1.86 -31.60 -1.97
CA ARG A 724 -2.87 -32.66 -2.00
C ARG A 724 -2.18 -33.87 -1.42
N GLY A 725 -2.66 -34.25 -0.25
CA GLY A 725 -2.21 -35.46 0.37
C GLY A 725 -2.23 -36.55 -0.68
N THR A 726 -1.14 -37.24 -0.81
CA THR A 726 -1.02 -38.43 -1.62
C THR A 726 -2.07 -39.43 -1.14
N ASN A 727 -3.28 -39.32 -1.67
CA ASN A 727 -4.25 -40.39 -1.74
C ASN A 727 -5.05 -40.17 -3.01
N ASP A 728 -4.68 -41.01 -3.99
CA ASP A 728 -5.28 -41.35 -5.29
C ASP A 728 -5.18 -40.30 -6.39
#